data_d430bc9358ae22026ed7f064ffe0b19c
#
_entry.id   d430bc9358ae22026ed7f064ffe0b19c
#
_cell.length_a   1.000
_cell.length_b   1.000
_cell.length_c   1.000
_cell.angle_alpha   90.00
_cell.angle_beta   90.00
_cell.angle_gamma   90.00
#
_symmetry.space_group_name_H-M   'P 1'
#
loop_
_entity.id
_entity.type
_entity.pdbx_description
1 polymer ?
#
loop_
_entity_poly.entity_id
_entity_poly.type
_entity_poly.pdbx_seq_one_letter_code
_entity_poly.pdbx_strand_id
1 'polypeptide(L)'
;MAEHNGGGNPSARQTAAEAWHDYWKWDRVRWGTHRVNCYPGSCPFRVYAKDGRVIREEIACNIPQIIDPEYRAPDYNPRGCQKGYQHSRAMYGAERLLYPMKRKGERGSGSWERITWDQAFDEIGAKLADIIQSHGPQSIIIDQGTNGAGVLRGGGEGAGAGLATQLGGVSLDLNFSIGDFLPGQYLTFGQFQQCPGVENWFLADTVLVYGNPVYACISDYHYVLEARYRGSKVVQISPDKSPSAQFADMWLPVNWSSDPALWLGLCRILIDKGWIDFEFIKEQTDLPVLVRKDDGRFLREADLKEGGDAEQFYVIDAATGKLEALAKGTLQMECDRVLEGTVEVRLKDGTRVEAVTVFTLLRKRVAEYTPERVYEIAGVHPDQLEKLAEWCRPPRRIFFFSAAFPGKMYHGDLCERGACYVLALTGNVGKAGTGSHGWSAGAEFNAGSGFVGSMPPEILESDDPIGGALNTTQKLQEAYKTMFAMDPTMPVLEAAQGMLREGMKTTGTLSPPALFWYYHAGYKDVWDKHLEDPNAPRKISAYVEEAVANGWLQGYDMLAKEGSNPKALFVSGGNPLRRTRGGMNTYVRTVWPKLDLIVVMDPRWSTTALHADYALPAASFYEYADTKFSCPNTRFSNFTDESVPMRGESKSDRQIIHGILRATTAELKKRGIKSYTAGPREIDVDKIMWRATYGNKYGDSNADEERLVDDAYRALGEVGWFTSLDGEKLDLANLRKNGGSWLSGRPTFPAMVAQNADMVAGEVFWCFRDQVEQKVPYVTTTRRIEFYLDHPWFIEADEHLVRYKQPPYIGGHQPMRLTSGHLRWSIHSNWVTAEEMLKLHRGEPFAFINSAVASGRGIADHDYIRVFNDYGNFMVRAKLTECVRPDQLVIYHAWEPYQYPNWMPYDGLLPGPVKGLHFAGGYRHYQYMLWNWSPAQEDRHTSIDIEKAAFQG
;
A
#
# COMPACT_ATOMS: atom_id res chain seq x y z
N MET A 1 21.13 29.66 -22.56
CA MET A 1 20.13 30.04 -23.59
C MET A 1 20.08 28.90 -24.58
N ALA A 2 19.06 28.07 -24.46
CA ALA A 2 18.86 26.99 -25.42
C ALA A 2 18.25 27.59 -26.69
N GLU A 3 18.91 27.37 -27.81
CA GLU A 3 18.36 27.68 -29.12
C GLU A 3 17.03 26.90 -29.27
N HIS A 4 15.95 27.66 -29.42
CA HIS A 4 14.68 27.14 -29.90
C HIS A 4 14.84 26.83 -31.40
N ASN A 5 15.23 25.61 -31.71
CA ASN A 5 15.08 25.15 -33.09
C ASN A 5 13.64 24.77 -33.37
N GLY A 6 12.94 25.57 -34.17
CA GLY A 6 11.79 25.19 -34.93
C GLY A 6 10.46 24.99 -34.16
N GLY A 7 10.13 25.88 -33.28
CA GLY A 7 8.78 25.94 -32.75
C GLY A 7 8.26 27.35 -32.75
N GLY A 8 7.17 27.61 -33.43
CA GLY A 8 6.45 28.89 -33.31
C GLY A 8 6.22 29.20 -31.82
N ASN A 9 6.22 30.49 -31.51
CA ASN A 9 6.00 31.01 -30.16
C ASN A 9 4.82 30.27 -29.47
N PRO A 10 5.05 29.53 -28.35
CA PRO A 10 3.97 28.82 -27.67
C PRO A 10 2.88 29.75 -27.11
N SER A 11 3.11 31.06 -27.10
CA SER A 11 2.09 32.08 -26.76
C SER A 11 1.32 32.62 -27.95
N ALA A 12 1.68 32.25 -29.19
CA ALA A 12 0.88 32.64 -30.35
C ALA A 12 -0.47 31.90 -30.29
N ARG A 13 -1.55 32.62 -29.98
CA ARG A 13 -2.89 32.07 -29.99
C ARG A 13 -3.21 31.61 -31.41
N GLN A 14 -3.37 30.29 -31.58
CA GLN A 14 -3.94 29.77 -32.83
C GLN A 14 -5.31 30.39 -33.05
N THR A 15 -5.62 30.75 -34.26
CA THR A 15 -7.00 31.08 -34.63
C THR A 15 -7.89 29.87 -34.45
N ALA A 16 -9.19 30.05 -34.24
CA ALA A 16 -10.11 28.93 -34.13
C ALA A 16 -10.08 28.03 -35.38
N ALA A 17 -9.86 28.59 -36.56
CA ALA A 17 -9.72 27.84 -37.81
C ALA A 17 -8.43 27.00 -37.83
N GLU A 18 -7.32 27.54 -37.38
CA GLU A 18 -6.04 26.78 -37.28
C GLU A 18 -6.13 25.69 -36.25
N ALA A 19 -6.67 25.99 -35.07
CA ALA A 19 -6.86 24.99 -34.02
C ALA A 19 -7.75 23.84 -34.49
N TRP A 20 -8.85 24.17 -35.18
CA TRP A 20 -9.78 23.17 -35.73
C TRP A 20 -9.15 22.38 -36.88
N HIS A 21 -8.42 23.03 -37.75
CA HIS A 21 -7.77 22.41 -38.90
C HIS A 21 -6.62 21.48 -38.49
N ASP A 22 -5.86 21.85 -37.46
CA ASP A 22 -4.75 21.08 -36.95
C ASP A 22 -5.16 20.00 -35.94
N TYR A 23 -6.35 20.12 -35.38
CA TYR A 23 -6.87 19.19 -34.36
C TYR A 23 -6.88 17.72 -34.83
N TRP A 24 -7.06 17.48 -36.14
CA TRP A 24 -7.14 16.15 -36.74
C TRP A 24 -5.82 15.74 -37.43
N LYS A 25 -4.75 16.51 -37.28
CA LYS A 25 -3.45 16.24 -37.91
C LYS A 25 -2.41 15.82 -36.90
N TRP A 26 -2.32 14.55 -36.62
CA TRP A 26 -1.28 13.97 -35.77
C TRP A 26 -0.47 12.93 -36.52
N ASP A 27 0.80 12.76 -36.12
CA ASP A 27 1.73 11.83 -36.73
C ASP A 27 1.58 10.43 -36.17
N ARG A 28 1.25 10.35 -34.87
CA ARG A 28 1.11 9.08 -34.13
C ARG A 28 -0.08 9.13 -33.22
N VAL A 29 -0.73 7.95 -33.09
CA VAL A 29 -1.68 7.66 -32.02
C VAL A 29 -1.23 6.36 -31.39
N ARG A 30 -0.97 6.38 -30.07
CA ARG A 30 -0.48 5.24 -29.30
C ARG A 30 -1.33 5.01 -28.08
N TRP A 31 -1.20 3.85 -27.47
CA TRP A 31 -1.71 3.57 -26.16
C TRP A 31 -0.88 4.29 -25.11
N GLY A 32 -1.51 4.69 -24.00
CA GLY A 32 -0.83 5.28 -22.88
C GLY A 32 -1.54 4.98 -21.58
N THR A 33 -0.78 4.96 -20.51
CA THR A 33 -1.30 4.91 -19.13
C THR A 33 -0.32 5.60 -18.19
N HIS A 34 -0.85 6.17 -17.12
CA HIS A 34 0.00 6.76 -16.08
C HIS A 34 0.35 5.70 -15.05
N ARG A 35 1.64 5.39 -14.94
CA ARG A 35 2.15 4.42 -13.98
C ARG A 35 2.35 5.04 -12.60
N VAL A 36 1.30 5.67 -12.09
CA VAL A 36 1.27 6.30 -10.78
C VAL A 36 0.36 5.53 -9.83
N ASN A 37 0.57 5.69 -8.54
CA ASN A 37 -0.21 5.06 -7.51
C ASN A 37 -1.61 5.70 -7.37
N CYS A 38 -2.48 5.44 -8.33
CA CYS A 38 -3.91 5.76 -8.27
C CYS A 38 -4.69 4.49 -7.98
N TYR A 39 -5.46 4.46 -6.93
CA TYR A 39 -6.30 3.33 -6.54
C TYR A 39 -7.73 3.51 -7.05
N PRO A 40 -8.28 2.50 -7.68
CA PRO A 40 -7.70 1.36 -8.38
C PRO A 40 -7.12 1.71 -9.75
N GLY A 41 -7.32 2.91 -10.21
CA GLY A 41 -6.83 3.64 -11.36
C GLY A 41 -6.13 2.86 -12.49
N SER A 42 -6.87 2.17 -13.31
CA SER A 42 -6.37 1.57 -14.54
C SER A 42 -6.92 2.33 -15.75
N CYS A 43 -6.52 3.60 -15.89
CA CYS A 43 -7.00 4.44 -16.98
C CYS A 43 -6.22 4.18 -18.26
N PRO A 44 -6.82 3.56 -19.30
CA PRO A 44 -6.23 3.48 -20.63
C PRO A 44 -6.42 4.81 -21.35
N PHE A 45 -5.39 5.26 -22.06
CA PHE A 45 -5.44 6.47 -22.87
C PHE A 45 -5.07 6.19 -24.32
N ARG A 46 -5.64 6.99 -25.23
CA ARG A 46 -5.12 7.22 -26.57
C ARG A 46 -4.30 8.50 -26.52
N VAL A 47 -3.03 8.41 -26.87
CA VAL A 47 -2.06 9.52 -26.83
C VAL A 47 -1.76 9.95 -28.25
N TYR A 48 -2.02 11.20 -28.55
CA TYR A 48 -1.88 11.80 -29.85
C TYR A 48 -0.64 12.68 -29.89
N ALA A 49 0.28 12.39 -30.79
CA ALA A 49 1.52 13.14 -30.95
C ALA A 49 1.63 13.75 -32.33
N LYS A 50 2.21 14.97 -32.38
CA LYS A 50 2.55 15.71 -33.59
C LYS A 50 3.91 16.36 -33.41
N ASP A 51 4.74 16.30 -34.43
CA ASP A 51 6.08 16.92 -34.46
C ASP A 51 6.91 16.56 -33.21
N GLY A 52 6.87 15.29 -32.80
CA GLY A 52 7.60 14.78 -31.64
C GLY A 52 7.07 15.28 -30.28
N ARG A 53 5.87 15.82 -30.21
CA ARG A 53 5.21 16.29 -28.97
C ARG A 53 3.87 15.63 -28.79
N VAL A 54 3.56 15.24 -27.54
CA VAL A 54 2.19 14.88 -27.17
C VAL A 54 1.33 16.13 -27.16
N ILE A 55 0.27 16.13 -27.94
CA ILE A 55 -0.65 17.26 -28.10
C ILE A 55 -2.02 17.02 -27.44
N ARG A 56 -2.38 15.75 -27.24
CA ARG A 56 -3.68 15.38 -26.71
C ARG A 56 -3.65 13.99 -26.07
N GLU A 57 -4.47 13.82 -25.05
CA GLU A 57 -4.75 12.54 -24.37
C GLU A 57 -6.26 12.36 -24.29
N GLU A 58 -6.75 11.17 -24.59
CA GLU A 58 -8.15 10.80 -24.44
C GLU A 58 -8.27 9.46 -23.73
N ILE A 59 -9.31 9.33 -22.89
CA ILE A 59 -9.60 8.03 -22.31
C ILE A 59 -9.99 7.03 -23.41
N ALA A 60 -9.43 5.85 -23.37
CA ALA A 60 -9.76 4.78 -24.31
C ALA A 60 -10.66 3.75 -23.60
N CYS A 61 -11.80 3.46 -24.21
CA CYS A 61 -12.75 2.49 -23.68
C CYS A 61 -12.51 1.13 -24.31
N ASN A 62 -11.37 0.50 -23.98
CA ASN A 62 -10.94 -0.76 -24.58
C ASN A 62 -11.07 -1.98 -23.62
N ILE A 63 -11.52 -1.76 -22.39
CA ILE A 63 -11.69 -2.83 -21.41
C ILE A 63 -12.99 -3.58 -21.71
N PRO A 64 -12.95 -4.90 -22.00
CA PRO A 64 -14.15 -5.68 -22.30
C PRO A 64 -15.08 -5.77 -21.09
N GLN A 65 -16.37 -5.90 -21.36
CA GLN A 65 -17.37 -6.20 -20.33
C GLN A 65 -17.19 -7.57 -19.70
N ILE A 66 -17.69 -7.74 -18.50
CA ILE A 66 -17.91 -9.05 -17.89
C ILE A 66 -18.83 -9.88 -18.82
N ILE A 67 -18.52 -11.15 -19.01
CA ILE A 67 -19.24 -12.03 -19.93
C ILE A 67 -20.67 -12.27 -19.44
N ASP A 68 -20.83 -12.54 -18.14
CA ASP A 68 -22.15 -12.82 -17.56
C ASP A 68 -23.02 -11.55 -17.55
N PRO A 69 -24.19 -11.59 -18.23
CA PRO A 69 -25.09 -10.43 -18.29
C PRO A 69 -25.61 -9.95 -16.94
N GLU A 70 -25.77 -10.83 -15.94
CA GLU A 70 -26.22 -10.46 -14.59
C GLU A 70 -25.26 -9.49 -13.90
N TYR A 71 -23.96 -9.61 -14.20
CA TYR A 71 -22.90 -8.83 -13.59
C TYR A 71 -22.39 -7.66 -14.44
N ARG A 72 -23.04 -7.38 -15.58
CA ARG A 72 -22.64 -6.25 -16.44
C ARG A 72 -23.01 -4.91 -15.85
N ALA A 73 -22.04 -3.99 -15.85
CA ALA A 73 -22.29 -2.56 -15.69
C ALA A 73 -22.59 -1.92 -17.07
N PRO A 74 -23.42 -0.89 -17.15
CA PRO A 74 -23.64 -0.17 -18.41
C PRO A 74 -22.33 0.36 -19.01
N ASP A 75 -21.40 0.78 -18.18
CA ASP A 75 -20.07 1.20 -18.56
C ASP A 75 -19.03 0.66 -17.60
N TYR A 76 -18.30 -0.36 -18.04
CA TYR A 76 -17.27 -1.06 -17.27
C TYR A 76 -15.88 -0.42 -17.39
N ASN A 77 -15.72 0.68 -18.12
CA ASN A 77 -14.45 1.33 -18.29
C ASN A 77 -14.22 2.42 -17.22
N PRO A 78 -12.99 2.54 -16.68
CA PRO A 78 -12.66 3.66 -15.81
C PRO A 78 -12.77 5.00 -16.54
N ARG A 79 -13.09 6.05 -15.81
CA ARG A 79 -13.12 7.40 -16.34
C ARG A 79 -11.75 8.04 -16.28
N GLY A 80 -11.34 8.77 -17.31
CA GLY A 80 -10.21 9.68 -17.20
C GLY A 80 -10.49 10.78 -16.18
N CYS A 81 -9.44 11.24 -15.50
CA CYS A 81 -9.59 12.31 -14.52
C CYS A 81 -8.68 13.50 -14.81
N GLN A 82 -9.08 14.68 -14.31
CA GLN A 82 -8.34 15.93 -14.49
C GLN A 82 -6.88 15.86 -14.01
N LYS A 83 -6.52 14.97 -13.10
CA LYS A 83 -5.13 14.76 -12.68
C LYS A 83 -4.30 14.18 -13.84
N GLY A 84 -4.78 13.09 -14.44
CA GLY A 84 -4.10 12.38 -15.51
C GLY A 84 -4.01 13.20 -16.81
N TYR A 85 -5.04 13.92 -17.18
CA TYR A 85 -5.04 14.79 -18.36
C TYR A 85 -4.04 15.94 -18.34
N GLN A 86 -3.31 16.13 -17.22
CA GLN A 86 -2.20 17.08 -17.13
C GLN A 86 -0.84 16.46 -17.44
N HIS A 87 -0.76 15.17 -17.75
CA HIS A 87 0.53 14.52 -17.86
C HIS A 87 1.38 15.08 -19.00
N SER A 88 0.79 15.32 -20.17
CA SER A 88 1.49 15.98 -21.27
C SER A 88 2.00 17.38 -20.89
N ARG A 89 1.26 18.14 -20.07
CA ARG A 89 1.73 19.44 -19.57
C ARG A 89 2.96 19.29 -18.67
N ALA A 90 2.93 18.34 -17.75
CA ALA A 90 4.05 18.04 -16.86
C ALA A 90 5.30 17.55 -17.64
N MET A 91 5.12 16.78 -18.73
CA MET A 91 6.23 16.36 -19.61
C MET A 91 7.01 17.55 -20.19
N TYR A 92 6.33 18.66 -20.40
CA TYR A 92 6.92 19.87 -21.03
C TYR A 92 7.04 21.05 -20.06
N GLY A 93 6.75 20.84 -18.77
CA GLY A 93 6.87 21.83 -17.72
C GLY A 93 8.32 22.26 -17.44
N ALA A 94 8.48 23.41 -16.78
CA ALA A 94 9.80 23.97 -16.46
C ALA A 94 10.59 23.11 -15.46
N GLU A 95 9.87 22.33 -14.64
CA GLU A 95 10.48 21.40 -13.67
C GLU A 95 10.98 20.09 -14.28
N ARG A 96 10.75 19.84 -15.57
CA ARG A 96 11.24 18.64 -16.26
C ARG A 96 12.75 18.56 -16.22
N LEU A 97 13.31 17.51 -15.63
CA LEU A 97 14.75 17.22 -15.63
C LEU A 97 15.12 16.62 -17.00
N LEU A 98 16.09 17.23 -17.69
CA LEU A 98 16.46 16.87 -19.06
C LEU A 98 17.86 16.30 -19.20
N TYR A 99 18.74 16.58 -18.24
CA TYR A 99 20.17 16.26 -18.31
C TYR A 99 20.65 15.74 -16.97
N PRO A 100 21.69 14.90 -16.92
CA PRO A 100 22.34 14.54 -15.66
C PRO A 100 22.91 15.80 -15.00
N MET A 101 22.59 15.98 -13.72
CA MET A 101 22.97 17.15 -12.95
C MET A 101 23.74 16.74 -11.70
N LYS A 102 24.85 17.44 -11.46
CA LYS A 102 25.66 17.30 -10.26
C LYS A 102 25.56 18.56 -9.40
N ARG A 103 25.41 18.38 -8.11
CA ARG A 103 25.35 19.49 -7.16
C ARG A 103 26.67 20.26 -7.10
N LYS A 104 26.53 21.58 -7.00
CA LYS A 104 27.61 22.52 -6.63
C LYS A 104 27.31 23.10 -5.25
N GLY A 105 28.26 23.15 -4.34
CA GLY A 105 28.07 23.69 -2.99
C GLY A 105 27.32 22.70 -2.07
N GLU A 106 26.57 23.24 -1.08
CA GLU A 106 25.86 22.44 -0.10
C GLU A 106 24.57 21.83 -0.65
N ARG A 107 24.12 20.70 -0.04
CA ARG A 107 22.83 20.08 -0.37
C ARG A 107 21.69 21.03 -0.08
N GLY A 108 20.76 21.17 -1.03
CA GLY A 108 19.66 22.14 -0.92
C GLY A 108 20.00 23.58 -1.33
N SER A 109 21.25 23.89 -1.72
CA SER A 109 21.65 25.24 -2.16
C SER A 109 21.02 25.69 -3.49
N GLY A 110 20.43 24.77 -4.26
CA GLY A 110 19.86 25.05 -5.57
C GLY A 110 20.91 25.26 -6.67
N SER A 111 22.20 25.03 -6.40
CA SER A 111 23.30 25.22 -7.34
C SER A 111 23.68 23.89 -7.99
N TRP A 112 23.56 23.84 -9.31
CA TRP A 112 23.77 22.63 -10.12
C TRP A 112 24.67 22.87 -11.32
N GLU A 113 25.37 21.81 -11.76
CA GLU A 113 26.08 21.79 -13.03
C GLU A 113 25.62 20.60 -13.87
N ARG A 114 25.43 20.80 -15.15
CA ARG A 114 25.21 19.72 -16.10
C ARG A 114 26.51 18.96 -16.30
N ILE A 115 26.40 17.62 -16.24
CA ILE A 115 27.49 16.68 -16.53
C ILE A 115 27.09 15.72 -17.64
N THR A 116 28.02 14.93 -18.15
CA THR A 116 27.69 13.81 -19.05
C THR A 116 27.24 12.59 -18.30
N TRP A 117 26.55 11.66 -18.98
CA TRP A 117 26.21 10.38 -18.40
C TRP A 117 27.44 9.57 -17.97
N ASP A 118 28.49 9.56 -18.80
CA ASP A 118 29.73 8.84 -18.48
C ASP A 118 30.36 9.40 -17.20
N GLN A 119 30.43 10.72 -17.08
CA GLN A 119 30.90 11.37 -15.85
C GLN A 119 30.02 11.01 -14.64
N ALA A 120 28.70 11.03 -14.79
CA ALA A 120 27.80 10.67 -13.71
C ALA A 120 28.00 9.21 -13.26
N PHE A 121 28.08 8.27 -14.21
CA PHE A 121 28.26 6.86 -13.93
C PHE A 121 29.63 6.58 -13.30
N ASP A 122 30.70 7.15 -13.83
CA ASP A 122 32.06 6.95 -13.30
C ASP A 122 32.20 7.46 -11.86
N GLU A 123 31.71 8.68 -11.59
CA GLU A 123 31.79 9.28 -10.26
C GLU A 123 30.91 8.53 -9.24
N ILE A 124 29.69 8.14 -9.62
CA ILE A 124 28.79 7.36 -8.75
C ILE A 124 29.38 5.96 -8.52
N GLY A 125 29.86 5.30 -9.57
CA GLY A 125 30.47 3.97 -9.48
C GLY A 125 31.71 3.94 -8.58
N ALA A 126 32.58 4.96 -8.70
CA ALA A 126 33.75 5.08 -7.83
C ALA A 126 33.36 5.25 -6.35
N LYS A 127 32.38 6.11 -6.05
CA LYS A 127 31.85 6.29 -4.69
C LYS A 127 31.20 5.03 -4.13
N LEU A 128 30.44 4.28 -4.95
CA LEU A 128 29.86 3.01 -4.53
C LEU A 128 30.92 1.97 -4.21
N ALA A 129 31.99 1.89 -5.02
CA ALA A 129 33.11 1.01 -4.73
C ALA A 129 33.82 1.39 -3.42
N ASP A 130 34.00 2.69 -3.12
CA ASP A 130 34.52 3.18 -1.83
C ASP A 130 33.63 2.72 -0.66
N ILE A 131 32.31 2.90 -0.79
CA ILE A 131 31.33 2.54 0.24
C ILE A 131 31.32 1.02 0.47
N ILE A 132 31.31 0.22 -0.59
CA ILE A 132 31.36 -1.25 -0.51
C ILE A 132 32.59 -1.70 0.26
N GLN A 133 33.76 -1.13 -0.04
CA GLN A 133 35.03 -1.51 0.62
C GLN A 133 35.13 -1.04 2.07
N SER A 134 34.67 0.19 2.36
CA SER A 134 34.87 0.81 3.68
C SER A 134 33.75 0.53 4.68
N HIS A 135 32.52 0.32 4.21
CA HIS A 135 31.32 0.22 5.04
C HIS A 135 30.47 -1.02 4.75
N GLY A 136 30.80 -1.75 3.69
CA GLY A 136 30.01 -2.89 3.22
C GLY A 136 28.79 -2.49 2.37
N PRO A 137 28.33 -3.41 1.52
CA PRO A 137 27.24 -3.15 0.57
C PRO A 137 25.90 -2.86 1.24
N GLN A 138 25.65 -3.35 2.46
CA GLN A 138 24.46 -3.06 3.25
C GLN A 138 24.30 -1.57 3.63
N SER A 139 25.36 -0.75 3.45
CA SER A 139 25.30 0.70 3.63
C SER A 139 24.67 1.44 2.44
N ILE A 140 24.39 0.72 1.34
CA ILE A 140 23.72 1.25 0.15
C ILE A 140 22.21 1.01 0.32
N ILE A 141 21.46 2.10 0.34
CA ILE A 141 20.00 2.07 0.55
C ILE A 141 19.30 2.49 -0.72
N ILE A 142 18.22 1.80 -1.05
CA ILE A 142 17.30 2.19 -2.10
C ILE A 142 15.95 2.54 -1.47
N ASP A 143 15.50 3.78 -1.63
CA ASP A 143 14.13 4.22 -1.34
C ASP A 143 13.34 4.26 -2.64
N GLN A 144 12.43 3.33 -2.81
CA GLN A 144 11.59 3.24 -3.99
C GLN A 144 10.18 3.74 -3.69
N GLY A 145 9.60 4.43 -4.68
CA GLY A 145 8.16 4.67 -4.68
C GLY A 145 7.43 3.58 -5.47
N THR A 146 6.15 3.42 -5.24
CA THR A 146 5.25 2.57 -6.06
C THR A 146 4.98 3.16 -7.43
N ASN A 147 5.50 4.32 -7.72
CA ASN A 147 5.34 5.00 -8.97
C ASN A 147 6.07 4.26 -10.09
N GLY A 148 5.35 3.94 -11.15
CA GLY A 148 5.94 3.38 -12.35
C GLY A 148 6.16 1.87 -12.32
N ALA A 149 5.42 1.14 -11.54
CA ALA A 149 5.45 -0.31 -11.58
C ALA A 149 4.98 -0.88 -12.92
N GLY A 150 5.81 -1.69 -13.55
CA GLY A 150 5.61 -2.37 -14.82
C GLY A 150 6.68 -3.45 -14.99
N VAL A 151 6.91 -3.92 -16.20
CA VAL A 151 7.96 -4.91 -16.49
C VAL A 151 9.35 -4.31 -16.32
N LEU A 152 9.60 -3.14 -16.86
CA LEU A 152 10.92 -2.49 -16.83
C LEU A 152 11.23 -1.85 -15.49
N ARG A 153 10.23 -1.32 -14.82
CA ARG A 153 10.36 -0.76 -13.46
C ARG A 153 10.06 -1.77 -12.38
N GLY A 154 9.25 -2.76 -12.69
CA GLY A 154 8.82 -3.84 -11.82
C GLY A 154 8.44 -3.41 -10.42
N GLY A 155 7.21 -3.21 -10.06
CA GLY A 155 6.73 -2.86 -8.71
C GLY A 155 7.77 -2.42 -7.72
N GLY A 156 7.88 -2.35 -6.62
CA GLY A 156 9.00 -1.98 -5.80
C GLY A 156 10.29 -2.78 -5.96
N GLU A 157 10.24 -3.77 -6.76
CA GLU A 157 11.36 -4.65 -7.00
C GLU A 157 12.03 -4.43 -8.37
N GLY A 158 11.59 -3.36 -9.08
CA GLY A 158 12.13 -3.05 -10.39
C GLY A 158 13.57 -2.59 -10.41
N ALA A 159 13.84 -1.62 -11.24
CA ALA A 159 15.20 -1.16 -11.47
C ALA A 159 15.97 -0.81 -10.20
N GLY A 160 15.31 -0.17 -9.22
CA GLY A 160 15.94 0.19 -7.95
C GLY A 160 16.28 -1.03 -7.09
N ALA A 161 15.35 -1.97 -6.91
CA ALA A 161 15.64 -3.22 -6.20
C ALA A 161 16.68 -4.07 -6.94
N GLY A 162 16.71 -3.99 -8.27
CA GLY A 162 17.77 -4.57 -9.07
C GLY A 162 19.16 -4.07 -8.65
N LEU A 163 19.32 -2.76 -8.39
CA LEU A 163 20.56 -2.22 -7.83
C LEU A 163 20.92 -2.84 -6.48
N ALA A 164 19.95 -2.89 -5.53
CA ALA A 164 20.17 -3.48 -4.22
C ALA A 164 20.53 -4.97 -4.32
N THR A 165 19.78 -5.71 -5.12
CA THR A 165 19.98 -7.16 -5.31
C THR A 165 21.36 -7.47 -5.87
N GLN A 166 21.80 -6.75 -6.89
CA GLN A 166 23.05 -7.01 -7.56
C GLN A 166 24.26 -6.56 -6.73
N LEU A 167 24.16 -5.46 -6.01
CA LEU A 167 25.25 -4.95 -5.16
C LEU A 167 25.21 -5.48 -3.72
N GLY A 168 24.15 -6.14 -3.29
CA GLY A 168 23.97 -6.56 -1.90
C GLY A 168 23.54 -5.43 -0.97
N GLY A 169 22.94 -4.39 -1.51
CA GLY A 169 22.34 -3.28 -0.76
C GLY A 169 21.01 -3.62 -0.11
N VAL A 170 20.37 -2.62 0.46
CA VAL A 170 19.10 -2.74 1.18
C VAL A 170 18.03 -1.89 0.51
N SER A 171 16.93 -2.51 0.15
CA SER A 171 15.73 -1.80 -0.31
C SER A 171 14.83 -1.48 0.89
N LEU A 172 14.48 -0.19 1.05
CA LEU A 172 13.42 0.20 1.95
C LEU A 172 12.08 -0.12 1.29
N ASP A 173 11.18 -0.66 2.07
CA ASP A 173 9.86 -0.99 1.58
C ASP A 173 9.12 0.23 1.00
N LEU A 174 8.32 -0.01 0.00
CA LEU A 174 7.68 0.96 -0.86
C LEU A 174 6.54 1.74 -0.22
N ASN A 175 5.60 1.00 0.35
CA ASN A 175 4.31 1.53 0.79
C ASN A 175 4.09 1.44 2.28
N PHE A 176 4.80 0.56 2.93
CA PHE A 176 4.64 0.33 4.36
C PHE A 176 4.95 1.57 5.18
N SER A 177 5.83 2.45 4.66
CA SER A 177 6.16 3.72 5.28
C SER A 177 5.03 4.75 5.34
N ILE A 178 3.92 4.50 4.67
CA ILE A 178 2.79 5.44 4.60
C ILE A 178 1.47 4.85 5.06
N GLY A 179 1.47 3.62 5.62
CA GLY A 179 0.29 2.97 6.18
C GLY A 179 -0.74 2.56 5.13
N ASP A 180 -0.29 2.06 3.97
CA ASP A 180 -1.19 1.64 2.89
C ASP A 180 -1.71 0.22 3.06
N PHE A 181 -1.27 -0.49 4.09
CA PHE A 181 -1.70 -1.85 4.37
C PHE A 181 -2.74 -1.89 5.49
N LEU A 182 -3.51 -2.95 5.53
CA LEU A 182 -4.69 -3.11 6.38
C LEU A 182 -4.43 -4.14 7.49
N PRO A 183 -3.78 -3.71 8.60
CA PRO A 183 -3.38 -4.60 9.68
C PRO A 183 -4.53 -5.37 10.31
N GLY A 184 -5.67 -4.73 10.46
CA GLY A 184 -6.84 -5.37 11.02
C GLY A 184 -7.43 -6.46 10.13
N GLN A 185 -7.38 -6.30 8.81
CA GLN A 185 -7.75 -7.38 7.88
C GLN A 185 -6.79 -8.56 7.99
N TYR A 186 -5.48 -8.28 8.06
CA TYR A 186 -4.48 -9.33 8.24
C TYR A 186 -4.70 -10.12 9.55
N LEU A 187 -4.88 -9.41 10.66
CA LEU A 187 -5.15 -10.02 11.97
C LEU A 187 -6.44 -10.87 11.98
N THR A 188 -7.44 -10.48 11.18
CA THR A 188 -8.73 -11.17 11.12
C THR A 188 -8.74 -12.36 10.16
N PHE A 189 -8.13 -12.23 8.98
CA PHE A 189 -8.22 -13.22 7.91
C PHE A 189 -6.90 -13.99 7.67
N GLY A 190 -5.80 -13.61 8.30
CA GLY A 190 -4.46 -14.17 8.06
C GLY A 190 -3.89 -13.77 6.70
N GLN A 191 -4.57 -12.91 5.98
CA GLN A 191 -4.17 -12.41 4.68
C GLN A 191 -4.32 -10.90 4.63
N PHE A 192 -3.39 -10.31 3.97
CA PHE A 192 -3.00 -8.94 4.08
C PHE A 192 -4.02 -7.93 3.53
N GLN A 193 -4.66 -8.24 2.42
CA GLN A 193 -5.67 -7.38 1.80
C GLN A 193 -6.67 -8.18 0.98
N GLN A 194 -7.89 -7.67 0.92
CA GLN A 194 -8.90 -8.12 0.00
C GLN A 194 -8.87 -7.22 -1.25
N CYS A 195 -8.87 -7.83 -2.42
CA CYS A 195 -8.84 -7.12 -3.69
C CYS A 195 -9.86 -7.73 -4.67
N PRO A 196 -11.16 -7.72 -4.32
CA PRO A 196 -12.21 -8.19 -5.23
C PRO A 196 -12.29 -7.28 -6.46
N GLY A 197 -12.78 -7.81 -7.57
CA GLY A 197 -13.01 -7.01 -8.76
C GLY A 197 -13.96 -5.83 -8.52
N VAL A 198 -13.82 -4.76 -9.28
CA VAL A 198 -14.65 -3.54 -9.15
C VAL A 198 -16.14 -3.81 -9.39
N GLU A 199 -16.48 -4.89 -10.07
CA GLU A 199 -17.85 -5.36 -10.26
C GLU A 199 -18.56 -5.63 -8.94
N ASN A 200 -17.84 -6.01 -7.89
CA ASN A 200 -18.44 -6.23 -6.58
C ASN A 200 -18.97 -4.94 -5.95
N TRP A 201 -18.49 -3.77 -6.35
CA TRP A 201 -18.94 -2.49 -5.83
C TRP A 201 -20.39 -2.21 -6.23
N PHE A 202 -20.76 -2.50 -7.47
CA PHE A 202 -22.14 -2.27 -7.94
C PHE A 202 -23.06 -3.48 -7.79
N LEU A 203 -22.54 -4.62 -7.35
CA LEU A 203 -23.35 -5.78 -6.96
C LEU A 203 -23.82 -5.74 -5.51
N ALA A 204 -23.19 -4.94 -4.67
CA ALA A 204 -23.55 -4.81 -3.27
C ALA A 204 -24.92 -4.12 -3.08
N ASP A 205 -25.67 -4.54 -2.08
CA ASP A 205 -26.94 -3.89 -1.69
C ASP A 205 -26.70 -2.70 -0.74
N THR A 206 -25.55 -2.72 -0.03
CA THR A 206 -25.11 -1.63 0.83
C THR A 206 -23.60 -1.42 0.64
N VAL A 207 -23.20 -0.20 0.27
CA VAL A 207 -21.79 0.20 0.12
C VAL A 207 -21.43 1.11 1.28
N LEU A 208 -20.53 0.64 2.15
CA LEU A 208 -19.98 1.43 3.25
C LEU A 208 -18.71 2.13 2.77
N VAL A 209 -18.76 3.44 2.60
CA VAL A 209 -17.67 4.26 2.07
C VAL A 209 -16.91 4.91 3.22
N TYR A 210 -15.61 4.62 3.33
CA TYR A 210 -14.76 5.08 4.40
C TYR A 210 -13.75 6.11 3.89
N GLY A 211 -13.69 7.29 4.50
CA GLY A 211 -12.83 8.39 4.07
C GLY A 211 -13.37 9.19 2.88
N ASN A 212 -12.50 9.64 1.99
CA ASN A 212 -12.87 10.49 0.85
C ASN A 212 -12.42 9.91 -0.51
N PRO A 213 -13.00 8.80 -0.97
CA PRO A 213 -12.59 8.13 -2.20
C PRO A 213 -12.82 8.96 -3.46
N VAL A 214 -13.77 9.89 -3.48
CA VAL A 214 -14.01 10.77 -4.64
C VAL A 214 -12.75 11.53 -5.05
N TYR A 215 -11.88 11.91 -4.12
CA TYR A 215 -10.63 12.58 -4.45
C TYR A 215 -9.49 11.61 -4.78
N ALA A 216 -9.48 10.43 -4.19
CA ALA A 216 -8.47 9.40 -4.44
C ALA A 216 -8.74 8.65 -5.75
N CYS A 217 -9.98 8.19 -5.94
CA CYS A 217 -10.41 7.23 -6.97
C CYS A 217 -11.41 7.86 -7.95
N ILE A 218 -11.14 9.05 -8.46
CA ILE A 218 -12.07 9.79 -9.36
C ILE A 218 -12.46 8.95 -10.58
N SER A 219 -11.50 8.23 -11.17
CA SER A 219 -11.71 7.43 -12.38
C SER A 219 -12.66 6.26 -12.19
N ASP A 220 -12.79 5.77 -10.95
CA ASP A 220 -13.49 4.52 -10.66
C ASP A 220 -14.72 4.73 -9.76
N TYR A 221 -14.89 5.92 -9.21
CA TYR A 221 -16.01 6.18 -8.29
C TYR A 221 -17.40 6.03 -8.95
N HIS A 222 -17.47 6.09 -10.28
CA HIS A 222 -18.69 5.82 -11.02
C HIS A 222 -19.25 4.41 -10.76
N TYR A 223 -18.43 3.42 -10.41
CA TYR A 223 -18.93 2.10 -10.01
C TYR A 223 -19.76 2.15 -8.72
N VAL A 224 -19.42 3.03 -7.77
CA VAL A 224 -20.25 3.27 -6.57
C VAL A 224 -21.57 3.98 -6.96
N LEU A 225 -21.52 4.92 -7.91
CA LEU A 225 -22.73 5.56 -8.43
C LEU A 225 -23.60 4.57 -9.19
N GLU A 226 -23.01 3.64 -9.93
CA GLU A 226 -23.73 2.55 -10.60
C GLU A 226 -24.44 1.64 -9.59
N ALA A 227 -23.81 1.32 -8.47
CA ALA A 227 -24.47 0.60 -7.37
C ALA A 227 -25.71 1.33 -6.91
N ARG A 228 -25.60 2.65 -6.72
CA ARG A 228 -26.71 3.49 -6.27
C ARG A 228 -27.86 3.54 -7.30
N TYR A 229 -27.55 3.63 -8.59
CA TYR A 229 -28.58 3.55 -9.66
C TYR A 229 -29.31 2.21 -9.67
N ARG A 230 -28.70 1.15 -9.22
CA ARG A 230 -29.30 -0.17 -9.05
C ARG A 230 -30.07 -0.32 -7.74
N GLY A 231 -30.14 0.71 -6.91
CA GLY A 231 -30.88 0.72 -5.65
C GLY A 231 -30.08 0.45 -4.39
N SER A 232 -28.77 0.28 -4.50
CA SER A 232 -27.88 0.12 -3.36
C SER A 232 -27.93 1.33 -2.44
N LYS A 233 -27.73 1.12 -1.16
CA LYS A 233 -27.55 2.18 -0.16
C LYS A 233 -26.08 2.52 -0.04
N VAL A 234 -25.73 3.80 -0.16
CA VAL A 234 -24.37 4.31 0.03
C VAL A 234 -24.30 5.05 1.36
N VAL A 235 -23.44 4.59 2.25
CA VAL A 235 -23.21 5.17 3.57
C VAL A 235 -21.82 5.74 3.63
N GLN A 236 -21.68 7.05 3.80
CA GLN A 236 -20.40 7.72 3.97
C GLN A 236 -20.04 7.81 5.44
N ILE A 237 -18.84 7.35 5.80
CA ILE A 237 -18.30 7.36 7.17
C ILE A 237 -17.05 8.24 7.18
N SER A 238 -17.15 9.41 7.81
CA SER A 238 -16.03 10.35 7.91
C SER A 238 -16.32 11.47 8.92
N PRO A 239 -15.32 12.00 9.62
CA PRO A 239 -15.51 13.08 10.59
C PRO A 239 -15.90 14.41 9.93
N ASP A 240 -15.45 14.68 8.72
CA ASP A 240 -15.80 15.85 7.92
C ASP A 240 -16.81 15.51 6.82
N LYS A 241 -17.61 16.48 6.41
CA LYS A 241 -18.53 16.34 5.29
C LYS A 241 -17.76 16.48 3.98
N SER A 242 -17.03 15.42 3.62
CA SER A 242 -16.23 15.37 2.41
C SER A 242 -17.10 15.37 1.13
N PRO A 243 -16.53 15.67 -0.04
CA PRO A 243 -17.26 15.57 -1.31
C PRO A 243 -17.88 14.20 -1.59
N SER A 244 -17.36 13.13 -1.01
CA SER A 244 -17.96 11.79 -1.12
C SER A 244 -19.33 11.70 -0.45
N ALA A 245 -19.57 12.48 0.60
CA ALA A 245 -20.86 12.53 1.30
C ALA A 245 -21.99 13.11 0.44
N GLN A 246 -21.66 13.84 -0.63
CA GLN A 246 -22.67 14.41 -1.55
C GLN A 246 -23.49 13.32 -2.27
N PHE A 247 -22.89 12.16 -2.49
CA PHE A 247 -23.49 11.05 -3.22
C PHE A 247 -23.98 9.92 -2.28
N ALA A 248 -23.91 10.12 -0.97
CA ALA A 248 -24.34 9.13 0.01
C ALA A 248 -25.84 9.29 0.34
N ASP A 249 -26.49 8.16 0.65
CA ASP A 249 -27.84 8.13 1.20
C ASP A 249 -27.83 8.49 2.70
N MET A 250 -26.69 8.27 3.38
CA MET A 250 -26.48 8.63 4.77
C MET A 250 -25.02 9.00 5.00
N TRP A 251 -24.78 10.08 5.76
CA TRP A 251 -23.46 10.44 6.26
C TRP A 251 -23.42 10.24 7.78
N LEU A 252 -22.44 9.49 8.24
CA LEU A 252 -22.13 9.22 9.64
C LEU A 252 -20.93 10.08 10.06
N PRO A 253 -21.13 11.14 10.84
CA PRO A 253 -20.07 12.05 11.29
C PRO A 253 -19.30 11.49 12.48
N VAL A 254 -18.56 10.40 12.28
CA VAL A 254 -17.83 9.72 13.35
C VAL A 254 -16.78 10.64 13.98
N ASN A 255 -16.65 10.57 15.29
CA ASN A 255 -15.54 11.21 16.01
C ASN A 255 -14.20 10.51 15.67
N TRP A 256 -13.08 11.17 16.02
CA TRP A 256 -11.74 10.66 15.75
C TRP A 256 -11.50 9.27 16.33
N SER A 257 -11.09 8.32 15.49
CA SER A 257 -10.76 6.94 15.88
C SER A 257 -11.84 6.25 16.72
N SER A 258 -13.09 6.71 16.64
CA SER A 258 -14.22 6.14 17.38
C SER A 258 -14.97 5.05 16.61
N ASP A 259 -14.52 4.75 15.40
CA ASP A 259 -15.08 3.73 14.52
C ASP A 259 -15.25 2.35 15.20
N PRO A 260 -14.35 1.89 16.09
CA PRO A 260 -14.60 0.65 16.85
C PRO A 260 -15.88 0.67 17.66
N ALA A 261 -16.28 1.82 18.22
CA ALA A 261 -17.55 1.94 18.96
C ALA A 261 -18.75 1.87 18.00
N LEU A 262 -18.66 2.51 16.83
CA LEU A 262 -19.67 2.38 15.77
C LEU A 262 -19.89 0.93 15.37
N TRP A 263 -18.80 0.21 15.07
CA TRP A 263 -18.88 -1.19 14.63
C TRP A 263 -19.39 -2.13 15.72
N LEU A 264 -18.94 -1.96 16.96
CA LEU A 264 -19.41 -2.78 18.08
C LEU A 264 -20.89 -2.51 18.42
N GLY A 265 -21.34 -1.26 18.34
CA GLY A 265 -22.75 -0.92 18.45
C GLY A 265 -23.61 -1.54 17.35
N LEU A 266 -23.11 -1.51 16.11
CA LEU A 266 -23.75 -2.19 14.99
C LEU A 266 -23.79 -3.71 15.20
N CYS A 267 -22.68 -4.35 15.59
CA CYS A 267 -22.63 -5.78 15.94
C CYS A 267 -23.64 -6.14 17.04
N ARG A 268 -23.75 -5.29 18.08
CA ARG A 268 -24.74 -5.48 19.13
C ARG A 268 -26.16 -5.55 18.58
N ILE A 269 -26.58 -4.56 17.79
CA ILE A 269 -27.95 -4.54 17.22
C ILE A 269 -28.19 -5.75 16.33
N LEU A 270 -27.23 -6.14 15.51
CA LEU A 270 -27.33 -7.31 14.64
C LEU A 270 -27.49 -8.59 15.46
N ILE A 271 -26.68 -8.76 16.52
CA ILE A 271 -26.77 -9.93 17.42
C ILE A 271 -28.10 -9.95 18.21
N ASP A 272 -28.46 -8.81 18.82
CA ASP A 272 -29.68 -8.73 19.68
C ASP A 272 -30.98 -8.96 18.86
N LYS A 273 -31.00 -8.55 17.58
CA LYS A 273 -32.14 -8.77 16.67
C LYS A 273 -32.05 -10.09 15.91
N GLY A 274 -31.00 -10.90 16.09
CA GLY A 274 -30.79 -12.14 15.35
C GLY A 274 -30.54 -11.91 13.85
N TRP A 275 -30.03 -10.72 13.47
CA TRP A 275 -29.72 -10.36 12.11
C TRP A 275 -28.26 -10.73 11.75
N ILE A 276 -27.93 -11.99 12.05
CA ILE A 276 -26.60 -12.58 11.77
C ILE A 276 -26.77 -13.89 10.99
N ASP A 277 -25.76 -14.29 10.26
CA ASP A 277 -25.73 -15.56 9.53
C ASP A 277 -25.17 -16.66 10.45
N PHE A 278 -26.06 -17.32 11.20
CA PHE A 278 -25.71 -18.33 12.22
C PHE A 278 -24.90 -19.49 11.67
N GLU A 279 -25.23 -19.99 10.47
CA GLU A 279 -24.52 -21.11 9.86
C GLU A 279 -23.09 -20.67 9.44
N PHE A 280 -23.00 -19.50 8.81
CA PHE A 280 -21.71 -18.95 8.42
C PHE A 280 -20.77 -18.75 9.62
N ILE A 281 -21.24 -18.13 10.71
CA ILE A 281 -20.37 -17.85 11.87
C ILE A 281 -19.95 -19.11 12.62
N LYS A 282 -20.79 -20.16 12.66
CA LYS A 282 -20.42 -21.44 13.25
C LYS A 282 -19.32 -22.16 12.43
N GLU A 283 -19.42 -22.09 11.11
CA GLU A 283 -18.51 -22.78 10.19
C GLU A 283 -17.21 -22.02 9.98
N GLN A 284 -17.30 -20.71 9.66
CA GLN A 284 -16.22 -19.92 9.09
C GLN A 284 -15.39 -19.13 10.10
N THR A 285 -15.87 -19.00 11.36
CA THR A 285 -15.25 -18.13 12.36
C THR A 285 -14.78 -18.89 13.60
N ASP A 286 -13.96 -18.23 14.41
CA ASP A 286 -13.52 -18.70 15.73
C ASP A 286 -14.56 -18.48 16.83
N LEU A 287 -15.74 -17.95 16.53
CA LEU A 287 -16.78 -17.62 17.53
C LEU A 287 -17.20 -18.82 18.40
N PRO A 288 -17.26 -20.08 17.90
CA PRO A 288 -17.53 -21.24 18.73
C PRO A 288 -16.32 -21.74 19.55
N VAL A 289 -15.09 -21.26 19.25
CA VAL A 289 -13.87 -21.76 19.88
C VAL A 289 -13.79 -21.35 21.34
N LEU A 290 -13.24 -22.25 22.18
CA LEU A 290 -13.14 -22.07 23.62
C LEU A 290 -11.89 -21.31 24.04
N VAL A 291 -12.08 -20.32 24.91
CA VAL A 291 -11.05 -19.52 25.57
C VAL A 291 -11.06 -19.83 27.06
N ARG A 292 -9.92 -20.13 27.66
CA ARG A 292 -9.74 -20.33 29.10
C ARG A 292 -9.89 -19.00 29.83
N LYS A 293 -10.66 -18.99 30.93
CA LYS A 293 -10.86 -17.75 31.70
C LYS A 293 -9.68 -17.39 32.61
N ASP A 294 -8.84 -18.35 32.96
CA ASP A 294 -7.70 -18.14 33.87
C ASP A 294 -6.52 -17.37 33.20
N ASP A 295 -6.26 -17.64 31.92
CA ASP A 295 -5.14 -17.01 31.21
C ASP A 295 -5.53 -16.24 29.91
N GLY A 296 -6.80 -16.33 29.51
CA GLY A 296 -7.28 -15.69 28.32
C GLY A 296 -6.76 -16.29 27.00
N ARG A 297 -6.21 -17.52 27.02
CA ARG A 297 -5.72 -18.22 25.84
C ARG A 297 -6.76 -19.22 25.32
N PHE A 298 -6.72 -19.54 24.05
CA PHE A 298 -7.54 -20.64 23.53
C PHE A 298 -7.25 -21.94 24.28
N LEU A 299 -8.31 -22.74 24.56
CA LEU A 299 -8.18 -24.08 25.11
C LEU A 299 -7.54 -25.01 24.06
N ARG A 300 -6.41 -25.60 24.41
CA ARG A 300 -5.61 -26.50 23.58
C ARG A 300 -5.59 -27.93 24.10
N GLU A 301 -5.32 -28.87 23.19
CA GLU A 301 -5.08 -30.25 23.59
C GLU A 301 -3.88 -30.37 24.52
N ALA A 302 -2.83 -29.56 24.29
CA ALA A 302 -1.66 -29.49 25.18
C ALA A 302 -1.96 -29.04 26.61
N ASP A 303 -3.11 -28.36 26.84
CA ASP A 303 -3.58 -27.99 28.16
C ASP A 303 -4.26 -29.16 28.89
N LEU A 304 -4.87 -30.05 28.12
CA LEU A 304 -5.72 -31.14 28.64
C LEU A 304 -4.96 -32.44 28.91
N LYS A 305 -3.90 -32.72 28.14
CA LYS A 305 -3.12 -33.96 28.29
C LYS A 305 -1.65 -33.76 27.97
N GLU A 306 -0.80 -34.61 28.58
CA GLU A 306 0.64 -34.65 28.25
C GLU A 306 0.86 -35.07 26.80
N GLY A 307 1.77 -34.39 26.12
CA GLY A 307 2.05 -34.63 24.71
C GLY A 307 0.93 -34.22 23.76
N GLY A 308 -0.07 -33.47 24.25
CA GLY A 308 -1.15 -32.94 23.47
C GLY A 308 -0.66 -31.88 22.46
N ASP A 309 -1.37 -31.76 21.37
CA ASP A 309 -1.06 -30.80 20.32
C ASP A 309 -1.40 -29.36 20.77
N ALA A 310 -0.41 -28.48 20.71
CA ALA A 310 -0.57 -27.06 21.04
C ALA A 310 -1.42 -26.27 20.01
N GLU A 311 -1.72 -26.88 18.87
CA GLU A 311 -2.48 -26.27 17.78
C GLU A 311 -3.88 -26.88 17.62
N GLN A 312 -4.24 -27.86 18.45
CA GLN A 312 -5.57 -28.43 18.46
C GLN A 312 -6.47 -27.66 19.42
N PHE A 313 -7.46 -26.96 18.87
CA PHE A 313 -8.47 -26.21 19.62
C PHE A 313 -9.77 -27.01 19.77
N TYR A 314 -10.66 -26.53 20.64
CA TYR A 314 -11.90 -27.20 20.99
C TYR A 314 -13.12 -26.30 20.86
N VAL A 315 -14.23 -26.95 20.52
CA VAL A 315 -15.59 -26.38 20.53
C VAL A 315 -16.50 -27.24 21.42
N ILE A 316 -17.74 -26.82 21.66
CA ILE A 316 -18.77 -27.62 22.33
C ILE A 316 -19.72 -28.12 21.26
N ASP A 317 -19.94 -29.44 21.18
CA ASP A 317 -20.96 -30.05 20.35
C ASP A 317 -22.35 -29.79 20.96
N ALA A 318 -23.23 -29.15 20.19
CA ALA A 318 -24.55 -28.76 20.64
C ALA A 318 -25.47 -29.97 20.98
N ALA A 319 -25.27 -31.12 20.35
CA ALA A 319 -26.10 -32.32 20.58
C ALA A 319 -25.69 -33.05 21.86
N THR A 320 -24.41 -33.09 22.19
CA THR A 320 -23.86 -33.90 23.31
C THR A 320 -23.42 -33.06 24.51
N GLY A 321 -23.18 -31.76 24.30
CA GLY A 321 -22.60 -30.86 25.31
C GLY A 321 -21.12 -31.16 25.64
N LYS A 322 -20.44 -32.00 24.86
CA LYS A 322 -19.03 -32.38 25.08
C LYS A 322 -18.09 -31.56 24.27
N LEU A 323 -16.83 -31.61 24.70
CA LEU A 323 -15.72 -31.05 23.90
C LEU A 323 -15.53 -31.85 22.60
N GLU A 324 -15.48 -31.13 21.49
CA GLU A 324 -15.14 -31.68 20.18
C GLU A 324 -13.92 -30.97 19.63
N ALA A 325 -12.99 -31.72 19.04
CA ALA A 325 -11.77 -31.18 18.45
C ALA A 325 -12.10 -30.40 17.17
N LEU A 326 -11.62 -29.16 17.09
CA LEU A 326 -11.83 -28.33 15.92
C LEU A 326 -11.03 -28.85 14.72
N ALA A 327 -11.69 -29.16 13.60
CA ALA A 327 -11.03 -29.63 12.40
C ALA A 327 -10.04 -28.57 11.86
N LYS A 328 -8.79 -28.98 11.61
CA LYS A 328 -7.71 -28.10 11.11
C LYS A 328 -7.67 -28.02 9.59
N GLY A 329 -7.97 -29.11 8.90
CA GLY A 329 -7.81 -29.26 7.44
C GLY A 329 -9.01 -28.82 6.62
N THR A 330 -10.11 -28.49 7.25
CA THR A 330 -11.34 -28.08 6.57
C THR A 330 -12.17 -27.16 7.45
N LEU A 331 -12.97 -26.30 6.81
CA LEU A 331 -13.99 -25.51 7.48
C LEU A 331 -15.30 -26.28 7.65
N GLN A 332 -15.47 -27.43 6.97
CA GLN A 332 -16.66 -28.25 7.11
C GLN A 332 -16.90 -28.62 8.57
N MET A 333 -18.13 -28.47 9.01
CA MET A 333 -18.55 -28.81 10.38
C MET A 333 -18.86 -30.31 10.48
N GLU A 334 -18.26 -31.00 11.45
CA GLU A 334 -18.56 -32.40 11.78
C GLU A 334 -19.70 -32.54 12.79
N CYS A 335 -19.92 -31.47 13.58
CA CYS A 335 -21.01 -31.37 14.54
C CYS A 335 -21.62 -29.96 14.50
N ASP A 336 -22.83 -29.80 15.03
CA ASP A 336 -23.37 -28.48 15.31
C ASP A 336 -22.64 -27.88 16.53
N ARG A 337 -22.20 -26.63 16.43
CA ARG A 337 -21.36 -25.97 17.43
C ARG A 337 -22.17 -25.01 18.29
N VAL A 338 -21.99 -25.11 19.61
CA VAL A 338 -22.53 -24.12 20.54
C VAL A 338 -21.83 -22.78 20.32
N LEU A 339 -22.62 -21.73 20.05
CA LEU A 339 -22.10 -20.37 19.96
C LEU A 339 -21.97 -19.71 21.34
N GLU A 340 -22.98 -19.84 22.19
CA GLU A 340 -22.98 -19.23 23.53
C GLU A 340 -22.92 -20.29 24.60
N GLY A 341 -21.79 -20.41 25.29
CA GLY A 341 -21.60 -21.44 26.29
C GLY A 341 -20.34 -21.30 27.12
N THR A 342 -20.36 -21.97 28.27
CA THR A 342 -19.24 -22.14 29.20
C THR A 342 -19.17 -23.60 29.62
N VAL A 343 -17.95 -24.13 29.72
CA VAL A 343 -17.70 -25.51 30.15
C VAL A 343 -16.56 -25.53 31.16
N GLU A 344 -16.71 -26.36 32.24
CA GLU A 344 -15.59 -26.66 33.15
C GLU A 344 -14.72 -27.75 32.54
N VAL A 345 -13.41 -27.49 32.45
CA VAL A 345 -12.43 -28.45 31.95
C VAL A 345 -11.37 -28.76 33.00
N ARG A 346 -10.84 -29.97 32.98
CA ARG A 346 -9.74 -30.38 33.83
C ARG A 346 -8.44 -30.36 33.01
N LEU A 347 -7.51 -29.52 33.44
CA LEU A 347 -6.18 -29.44 32.84
C LEU A 347 -5.33 -30.65 33.21
N LYS A 348 -4.25 -30.86 32.47
CA LYS A 348 -3.28 -31.98 32.67
C LYS A 348 -2.65 -32.03 34.07
N ASP A 349 -2.48 -30.87 34.72
CA ASP A 349 -1.98 -30.77 36.09
C ASP A 349 -3.06 -31.05 37.15
N GLY A 350 -4.27 -31.35 36.74
CA GLY A 350 -5.43 -31.61 37.61
C GLY A 350 -6.26 -30.39 37.99
N THR A 351 -5.80 -29.17 37.62
CA THR A 351 -6.55 -27.92 37.87
C THR A 351 -7.87 -27.90 37.08
N ARG A 352 -8.95 -27.40 37.71
CA ARG A 352 -10.20 -27.14 37.02
C ARG A 352 -10.29 -25.68 36.63
N VAL A 353 -10.58 -25.40 35.38
CA VAL A 353 -10.77 -24.05 34.84
C VAL A 353 -12.07 -23.98 34.03
N GLU A 354 -12.67 -22.80 33.97
CA GLU A 354 -13.77 -22.54 33.07
C GLU A 354 -13.22 -22.13 31.71
N ALA A 355 -13.74 -22.70 30.64
CA ALA A 355 -13.54 -22.26 29.27
C ALA A 355 -14.86 -21.74 28.68
N VAL A 356 -14.81 -20.66 27.92
CA VAL A 356 -15.97 -19.95 27.41
C VAL A 356 -15.80 -19.73 25.89
N THR A 357 -16.86 -19.80 25.11
CA THR A 357 -16.82 -19.55 23.69
C THR A 357 -16.46 -18.07 23.38
N VAL A 358 -15.75 -17.84 22.29
CA VAL A 358 -15.45 -16.47 21.82
C VAL A 358 -16.72 -15.65 21.63
N PHE A 359 -17.80 -16.26 21.12
CA PHE A 359 -19.07 -15.56 20.95
C PHE A 359 -19.66 -15.05 22.29
N THR A 360 -19.54 -15.81 23.35
CA THR A 360 -19.97 -15.37 24.70
C THR A 360 -19.14 -14.14 25.15
N LEU A 361 -17.83 -14.15 24.89
CA LEU A 361 -16.97 -13.00 25.18
C LEU A 361 -17.30 -11.79 24.29
N LEU A 362 -17.54 -12.01 23.01
CA LEU A 362 -17.97 -10.96 22.08
C LEU A 362 -19.30 -10.34 22.51
N ARG A 363 -20.28 -11.18 22.86
CA ARG A 363 -21.60 -10.70 23.31
C ARG A 363 -21.50 -9.84 24.56
N LYS A 364 -20.66 -10.23 25.51
CA LYS A 364 -20.34 -9.41 26.69
C LYS A 364 -19.68 -8.09 26.28
N ARG A 365 -18.74 -8.10 25.34
CA ARG A 365 -18.04 -6.90 24.84
C ARG A 365 -19.01 -5.95 24.16
N VAL A 366 -19.83 -6.41 23.23
CA VAL A 366 -20.76 -5.55 22.48
C VAL A 366 -21.89 -4.99 23.38
N ALA A 367 -22.22 -5.67 24.49
CA ALA A 367 -23.22 -5.18 25.44
C ALA A 367 -22.88 -3.81 26.05
N GLU A 368 -21.58 -3.46 26.08
CA GLU A 368 -21.12 -2.15 26.55
C GLU A 368 -21.47 -1.00 25.58
N TYR A 369 -21.78 -1.30 24.31
CA TYR A 369 -21.97 -0.32 23.22
C TYR A 369 -23.46 -0.18 22.87
N THR A 370 -24.25 0.39 23.81
CA THR A 370 -25.63 0.78 23.51
C THR A 370 -25.67 1.89 22.45
N PRO A 371 -26.77 2.09 21.73
CA PRO A 371 -26.90 3.18 20.79
C PRO A 371 -26.57 4.56 21.40
N GLU A 372 -26.97 4.80 22.66
CA GLU A 372 -26.67 6.02 23.40
C GLU A 372 -25.16 6.13 23.69
N ARG A 373 -24.53 5.01 24.09
CA ARG A 373 -23.10 4.99 24.34
C ARG A 373 -22.28 5.18 23.06
N VAL A 374 -22.74 4.63 21.93
CA VAL A 374 -22.15 4.90 20.61
C VAL A 374 -22.28 6.38 20.24
N TYR A 375 -23.44 7.00 20.54
CA TYR A 375 -23.60 8.43 20.31
C TYR A 375 -22.65 9.28 21.14
N GLU A 376 -22.48 8.97 22.42
CA GLU A 376 -21.52 9.64 23.31
C GLU A 376 -20.07 9.55 22.79
N ILE A 377 -19.66 8.36 22.32
CA ILE A 377 -18.28 8.10 21.87
C ILE A 377 -18.07 8.57 20.42
N ALA A 378 -18.93 8.12 19.51
CA ALA A 378 -18.73 8.25 18.08
C ALA A 378 -19.50 9.42 17.44
N GLY A 379 -20.47 10.02 18.14
CA GLY A 379 -21.29 11.09 17.59
C GLY A 379 -22.35 10.62 16.59
N VAL A 380 -22.53 9.31 16.42
CA VAL A 380 -23.52 8.72 15.51
C VAL A 380 -24.86 8.58 16.23
N HIS A 381 -25.89 9.24 15.72
CA HIS A 381 -27.23 9.23 16.34
C HIS A 381 -27.83 7.82 16.39
N PRO A 382 -28.54 7.43 17.47
CA PRO A 382 -29.17 6.12 17.59
C PRO A 382 -30.01 5.71 16.39
N ASP A 383 -30.83 6.62 15.83
CA ASP A 383 -31.67 6.34 14.66
C ASP A 383 -30.82 6.04 13.40
N GLN A 384 -29.66 6.67 13.26
CA GLN A 384 -28.74 6.40 12.15
C GLN A 384 -28.10 5.01 12.30
N LEU A 385 -27.73 4.65 13.55
CA LEU A 385 -27.17 3.34 13.85
C LEU A 385 -28.17 2.22 13.62
N GLU A 386 -29.42 2.40 14.07
CA GLU A 386 -30.53 1.45 13.81
C GLU A 386 -30.80 1.31 12.31
N LYS A 387 -30.80 2.44 11.58
CA LYS A 387 -31.00 2.44 10.13
C LYS A 387 -29.85 1.74 9.40
N LEU A 388 -28.63 1.94 9.86
CA LEU A 388 -27.46 1.23 9.33
C LEU A 388 -27.61 -0.28 9.54
N ALA A 389 -28.07 -0.71 10.72
CA ALA A 389 -28.32 -2.13 11.01
C ALA A 389 -29.39 -2.74 10.07
N GLU A 390 -30.47 -2.01 9.77
CA GLU A 390 -31.45 -2.45 8.77
C GLU A 390 -30.83 -2.62 7.37
N TRP A 391 -29.90 -1.74 6.99
CA TRP A 391 -29.24 -1.82 5.69
C TRP A 391 -28.12 -2.86 5.64
N CYS A 392 -27.69 -3.37 6.81
CA CYS A 392 -26.66 -4.40 6.92
C CYS A 392 -27.22 -5.80 7.24
N ARG A 393 -28.52 -5.94 7.49
CA ARG A 393 -29.09 -7.23 7.88
C ARG A 393 -29.03 -8.26 6.74
N PRO A 394 -28.75 -9.54 6.99
CA PRO A 394 -28.85 -10.61 6.00
C PRO A 394 -30.28 -10.68 5.37
N PRO A 395 -30.42 -11.05 4.09
CA PRO A 395 -29.38 -11.51 3.17
C PRO A 395 -28.71 -10.40 2.35
N ARG A 396 -28.71 -9.14 2.82
CA ARG A 396 -28.09 -8.03 2.08
C ARG A 396 -26.59 -8.23 1.91
N ARG A 397 -26.11 -7.96 0.71
CA ARG A 397 -24.68 -7.95 0.38
C ARG A 397 -24.08 -6.62 0.79
N ILE A 398 -23.03 -6.66 1.61
CA ILE A 398 -22.33 -5.49 2.13
C ILE A 398 -20.95 -5.44 1.50
N PHE A 399 -20.59 -4.31 0.90
CA PHE A 399 -19.25 -4.03 0.43
C PHE A 399 -18.65 -2.86 1.20
N PHE A 400 -17.44 -3.05 1.75
CA PHE A 400 -16.74 -2.06 2.53
C PHE A 400 -15.65 -1.39 1.69
N PHE A 401 -15.91 -0.18 1.24
CA PHE A 401 -14.96 0.62 0.46
C PHE A 401 -14.04 1.41 1.40
N SER A 402 -12.94 0.82 1.84
CA SER A 402 -12.03 1.43 2.81
C SER A 402 -10.74 1.98 2.19
N ALA A 403 -10.32 1.45 1.04
CA ALA A 403 -8.96 1.63 0.55
C ALA A 403 -7.94 1.37 1.69
N ALA A 404 -6.92 2.20 1.85
CA ALA A 404 -5.93 2.06 2.93
C ALA A 404 -6.16 3.04 4.09
N PHE A 405 -7.36 3.63 4.22
CA PHE A 405 -7.58 4.73 5.17
C PHE A 405 -7.45 4.34 6.64
N PRO A 406 -8.09 3.25 7.13
CA PRO A 406 -8.05 2.93 8.55
C PRO A 406 -6.62 2.68 9.07
N GLY A 407 -5.78 2.00 8.28
CA GLY A 407 -4.40 1.71 8.63
C GLY A 407 -3.50 2.93 8.86
N LYS A 408 -4.00 4.15 8.61
CA LYS A 408 -3.27 5.40 8.85
C LYS A 408 -3.58 6.06 10.20
N MET A 409 -4.34 5.40 11.04
CA MET A 409 -4.66 5.83 12.41
C MET A 409 -4.00 4.90 13.41
N TYR A 410 -3.59 5.41 14.57
CA TYR A 410 -2.86 4.63 15.58
C TYR A 410 -3.62 3.39 16.08
N HIS A 411 -4.95 3.47 16.19
CA HIS A 411 -5.84 2.34 16.45
C HIS A 411 -6.60 1.89 15.20
N GLY A 412 -6.01 2.06 14.02
CA GLY A 412 -6.63 1.71 12.75
C GLY A 412 -6.94 0.23 12.58
N ASP A 413 -6.11 -0.64 13.17
CA ASP A 413 -6.35 -2.08 13.23
C ASP A 413 -7.64 -2.43 13.96
N LEU A 414 -7.99 -1.72 15.04
CA LEU A 414 -9.27 -1.91 15.74
C LEU A 414 -10.46 -1.42 14.90
N CYS A 415 -10.27 -0.34 14.13
CA CYS A 415 -11.29 0.15 13.18
C CYS A 415 -11.56 -0.89 12.10
N GLU A 416 -10.52 -1.45 11.52
CA GLU A 416 -10.62 -2.46 10.46
C GLU A 416 -11.22 -3.77 10.96
N ARG A 417 -10.74 -4.29 12.09
CA ARG A 417 -11.27 -5.52 12.70
C ARG A 417 -12.74 -5.37 13.03
N GLY A 418 -13.17 -4.20 13.56
CA GLY A 418 -14.57 -3.92 13.83
C GLY A 418 -15.45 -4.01 12.58
N ALA A 419 -15.00 -3.46 11.45
CA ALA A 419 -15.69 -3.60 10.17
C ALA A 419 -15.72 -5.05 9.67
N CYS A 420 -14.61 -5.79 9.84
CA CYS A 420 -14.55 -7.22 9.51
C CYS A 420 -15.51 -8.05 10.36
N TYR A 421 -15.73 -7.69 11.64
CA TYR A 421 -16.74 -8.35 12.48
C TYR A 421 -18.14 -8.23 11.88
N VAL A 422 -18.51 -7.03 11.39
CA VAL A 422 -19.81 -6.83 10.72
C VAL A 422 -19.92 -7.71 9.49
N LEU A 423 -18.89 -7.74 8.63
CA LEU A 423 -18.87 -8.59 7.42
C LEU A 423 -19.01 -10.06 7.77
N ALA A 424 -18.27 -10.54 8.75
CA ALA A 424 -18.30 -11.95 9.17
C ALA A 424 -19.62 -12.34 9.84
N LEU A 425 -20.14 -11.52 10.77
CA LEU A 425 -21.41 -11.78 11.44
C LEU A 425 -22.58 -11.87 10.45
N THR A 426 -22.54 -11.12 9.38
CA THR A 426 -23.61 -11.06 8.36
C THR A 426 -23.38 -11.99 7.18
N GLY A 427 -22.31 -12.82 7.21
CA GLY A 427 -21.96 -13.76 6.13
C GLY A 427 -21.52 -13.06 4.84
N ASN A 428 -20.99 -11.84 4.94
CA ASN A 428 -20.57 -11.00 3.82
C ASN A 428 -19.07 -11.18 3.48
N VAL A 429 -18.61 -12.41 3.45
CA VAL A 429 -17.26 -12.82 3.07
C VAL A 429 -17.35 -13.98 2.08
N GLY A 430 -16.53 -13.99 1.05
CA GLY A 430 -16.42 -15.09 0.08
C GLY A 430 -17.60 -15.22 -0.89
N LYS A 431 -18.34 -14.16 -1.12
CA LYS A 431 -19.51 -14.12 -2.02
C LYS A 431 -19.42 -12.90 -2.94
N ALA A 432 -20.00 -13.00 -4.14
CA ALA A 432 -20.06 -11.87 -5.08
C ALA A 432 -20.82 -10.68 -4.49
N GLY A 433 -20.29 -9.48 -4.66
CA GLY A 433 -20.86 -8.24 -4.11
C GLY A 433 -20.58 -8.01 -2.63
N THR A 434 -19.67 -8.77 -2.02
CA THR A 434 -19.34 -8.67 -0.59
C THR A 434 -17.84 -8.46 -0.37
N GLY A 435 -17.45 -8.20 0.88
CA GLY A 435 -16.06 -8.04 1.30
C GLY A 435 -15.61 -6.60 1.40
N SER A 436 -14.33 -6.38 1.29
CA SER A 436 -13.72 -5.04 1.37
C SER A 436 -12.72 -4.78 0.25
N HIS A 437 -12.48 -3.50 -0.01
CA HIS A 437 -11.51 -3.05 -0.99
C HIS A 437 -10.18 -2.71 -0.32
N GLY A 438 -9.10 -3.31 -0.81
CA GLY A 438 -7.73 -3.01 -0.43
C GLY A 438 -6.85 -2.73 -1.66
N TRP A 439 -5.54 -2.64 -1.44
CA TRP A 439 -4.54 -2.50 -2.50
C TRP A 439 -3.84 -3.84 -2.75
N SER A 440 -3.47 -4.12 -4.00
CA SER A 440 -2.73 -5.32 -4.37
C SER A 440 -1.73 -5.04 -5.50
N ALA A 441 -0.66 -5.82 -5.53
CA ALA A 441 0.33 -5.81 -6.60
C ALA A 441 -0.02 -6.83 -7.70
N GLY A 442 0.33 -6.51 -8.94
CA GLY A 442 0.09 -7.37 -10.09
C GLY A 442 1.22 -8.35 -10.39
N ALA A 443 0.94 -9.26 -11.28
CA ALA A 443 1.86 -10.34 -11.67
C ALA A 443 3.09 -9.89 -12.44
N GLU A 444 3.05 -8.75 -13.09
CA GLU A 444 4.20 -8.14 -13.78
C GLU A 444 5.40 -7.93 -12.86
N PHE A 445 5.12 -7.83 -11.58
CA PHE A 445 6.09 -7.77 -10.51
C PHE A 445 7.12 -8.92 -10.58
N ASN A 446 6.62 -10.13 -10.82
CA ASN A 446 7.46 -11.32 -10.89
C ASN A 446 8.26 -11.42 -12.19
N ALA A 447 7.90 -10.66 -13.22
CA ALA A 447 8.67 -10.55 -14.47
C ALA A 447 9.72 -9.42 -14.41
N GLY A 448 9.75 -8.64 -13.35
CA GLY A 448 10.68 -7.53 -13.17
C GLY A 448 12.13 -7.96 -12.92
N SER A 449 13.07 -7.06 -13.23
CA SER A 449 14.50 -7.34 -13.29
C SER A 449 15.14 -7.82 -11.98
N GLY A 450 14.62 -7.37 -10.83
CA GLY A 450 15.15 -7.79 -9.53
C GLY A 450 14.93 -9.28 -9.27
N PHE A 451 13.72 -9.76 -9.52
CA PHE A 451 13.34 -11.16 -9.29
C PHE A 451 14.03 -12.12 -10.27
N VAL A 452 13.93 -11.87 -11.58
CA VAL A 452 14.57 -12.76 -12.59
C VAL A 452 16.09 -12.79 -12.44
N GLY A 453 16.71 -11.63 -12.22
CA GLY A 453 18.17 -11.53 -12.02
C GLY A 453 18.70 -12.23 -10.77
N SER A 454 17.81 -12.61 -9.83
CA SER A 454 18.17 -13.38 -8.64
C SER A 454 18.09 -14.90 -8.83
N MET A 455 17.55 -15.38 -9.95
CA MET A 455 17.38 -16.78 -10.25
C MET A 455 18.72 -17.54 -10.36
N PRO A 456 18.72 -18.88 -10.16
CA PRO A 456 19.90 -19.71 -10.34
C PRO A 456 20.48 -19.61 -11.77
N PRO A 457 21.82 -19.87 -11.93
CA PRO A 457 22.46 -19.80 -13.23
C PRO A 457 21.80 -20.61 -14.33
N GLU A 458 21.26 -21.78 -14.01
CA GLU A 458 20.59 -22.67 -14.96
C GLU A 458 19.37 -22.05 -15.61
N ILE A 459 18.66 -21.20 -14.86
CA ILE A 459 17.51 -20.44 -15.39
C ILE A 459 18.00 -19.25 -16.22
N LEU A 460 18.99 -18.49 -15.71
CA LEU A 460 19.51 -17.32 -16.42
C LEU A 460 20.22 -17.66 -17.73
N GLU A 461 20.81 -18.84 -17.84
CA GLU A 461 21.48 -19.37 -19.05
C GLU A 461 20.49 -20.05 -20.01
N SER A 462 19.27 -20.35 -19.60
CA SER A 462 18.24 -20.96 -20.45
C SER A 462 17.85 -20.04 -21.61
N ASP A 463 17.19 -20.56 -22.63
CA ASP A 463 16.70 -19.74 -23.75
C ASP A 463 15.60 -18.77 -23.36
N ASP A 464 14.86 -19.07 -22.31
CA ASP A 464 13.81 -18.23 -21.75
C ASP A 464 13.96 -18.06 -20.23
N PRO A 465 14.81 -17.13 -19.76
CA PRO A 465 15.04 -16.93 -18.33
C PRO A 465 13.81 -16.38 -17.61
N ILE A 466 12.95 -15.61 -18.30
CA ILE A 466 11.74 -15.05 -17.69
C ILE A 466 10.69 -16.15 -17.49
N GLY A 467 10.42 -16.94 -18.53
CA GLY A 467 9.50 -18.07 -18.42
C GLY A 467 9.99 -19.11 -17.41
N GLY A 468 11.30 -19.38 -17.37
CA GLY A 468 11.91 -20.24 -16.36
C GLY A 468 11.70 -19.75 -14.93
N ALA A 469 11.85 -18.44 -14.68
CA ALA A 469 11.60 -17.83 -13.40
C ALA A 469 10.11 -17.89 -12.98
N LEU A 470 9.20 -17.56 -13.91
CA LEU A 470 7.76 -17.62 -13.67
C LEU A 470 7.26 -19.04 -13.44
N ASN A 471 7.74 -20.01 -14.23
CA ASN A 471 7.41 -21.44 -14.05
C ASN A 471 7.92 -21.96 -12.69
N THR A 472 9.10 -21.50 -12.24
CA THR A 472 9.62 -21.86 -10.92
C THR A 472 8.70 -21.32 -9.82
N THR A 473 8.26 -20.05 -9.93
CA THR A 473 7.31 -19.45 -8.98
C THR A 473 5.98 -20.21 -8.97
N GLN A 474 5.45 -20.56 -10.13
CA GLN A 474 4.22 -21.35 -10.24
C GLN A 474 4.36 -22.72 -9.59
N LYS A 475 5.45 -23.44 -9.86
CA LYS A 475 5.72 -24.74 -9.23
C LYS A 475 5.82 -24.63 -7.70
N LEU A 476 6.44 -23.57 -7.19
CA LEU A 476 6.49 -23.32 -5.74
C LEU A 476 5.10 -23.08 -5.16
N GLN A 477 4.24 -22.34 -5.86
CA GLN A 477 2.85 -22.13 -5.45
C GLN A 477 2.03 -23.43 -5.47
N GLU A 478 2.22 -24.26 -6.48
CA GLU A 478 1.56 -25.58 -6.58
C GLU A 478 2.07 -26.55 -5.52
N ALA A 479 3.38 -26.58 -5.29
CA ALA A 479 3.98 -27.37 -4.20
C ALA A 479 3.44 -26.96 -2.84
N TYR A 480 3.29 -25.66 -2.61
CA TYR A 480 2.67 -25.12 -1.40
C TYR A 480 1.21 -25.57 -1.23
N LYS A 481 0.39 -25.45 -2.30
CA LYS A 481 -0.99 -25.97 -2.28
C LYS A 481 -1.04 -27.48 -2.00
N THR A 482 -0.11 -28.23 -2.62
CA THR A 482 -0.01 -29.67 -2.45
C THR A 482 0.40 -30.02 -1.01
N MET A 483 1.41 -29.38 -0.47
CA MET A 483 1.86 -29.59 0.93
C MET A 483 0.74 -29.28 1.91
N PHE A 484 0.00 -28.20 1.69
CA PHE A 484 -1.14 -27.83 2.53
C PHE A 484 -2.29 -28.83 2.43
N ALA A 485 -2.54 -29.38 1.23
CA ALA A 485 -3.55 -30.41 1.04
C ALA A 485 -3.15 -31.76 1.66
N MET A 486 -1.85 -32.11 1.65
CA MET A 486 -1.32 -33.36 2.21
C MET A 486 -1.21 -33.33 3.74
N ASP A 487 -0.84 -32.19 4.31
CA ASP A 487 -0.79 -31.97 5.75
C ASP A 487 -1.43 -30.64 6.10
N PRO A 488 -2.76 -30.62 6.28
CA PRO A 488 -3.48 -29.40 6.69
C PRO A 488 -3.11 -28.95 8.11
N THR A 489 -2.40 -29.76 8.88
CA THR A 489 -1.88 -29.41 10.20
C THR A 489 -0.49 -28.77 10.12
N MET A 490 0.21 -28.95 9.00
CA MET A 490 1.49 -28.28 8.77
C MET A 490 1.30 -26.78 8.97
N PRO A 491 2.19 -26.13 9.70
CA PRO A 491 2.18 -24.68 9.80
C PRO A 491 2.45 -24.09 8.42
N VAL A 492 1.40 -23.93 7.64
CA VAL A 492 1.41 -23.33 6.30
C VAL A 492 2.20 -22.04 6.31
N LEU A 493 2.07 -21.30 7.41
CA LEU A 493 2.78 -20.07 7.65
C LEU A 493 4.29 -20.29 7.82
N GLU A 494 4.75 -21.36 8.49
CA GLU A 494 6.16 -21.66 8.63
C GLU A 494 6.79 -22.05 7.29
N ALA A 495 6.07 -22.79 6.47
CA ALA A 495 6.51 -23.12 5.12
C ALA A 495 6.60 -21.87 4.23
N ALA A 496 5.58 -21.02 4.23
CA ALA A 496 5.59 -19.76 3.51
C ALA A 496 6.70 -18.83 4.03
N GLN A 497 6.90 -18.77 5.34
CA GLN A 497 7.98 -18.00 5.95
C GLN A 497 9.36 -18.51 5.54
N GLY A 498 9.54 -19.84 5.51
CA GLY A 498 10.78 -20.45 5.01
C GLY A 498 11.06 -20.03 3.56
N MET A 499 10.06 -20.11 2.69
CA MET A 499 10.18 -19.69 1.29
C MET A 499 10.48 -18.18 1.16
N LEU A 500 9.83 -17.33 1.96
CA LEU A 500 10.09 -15.89 1.97
C LEU A 500 11.48 -15.56 2.49
N ARG A 501 11.92 -16.19 3.56
CA ARG A 501 13.29 -16.04 4.09
C ARG A 501 14.34 -16.47 3.08
N GLU A 502 14.15 -17.59 2.39
CA GLU A 502 15.06 -18.02 1.33
C GLU A 502 14.99 -17.07 0.12
N GLY A 503 13.81 -16.61 -0.27
CA GLY A 503 13.64 -15.57 -1.29
C GLY A 503 14.36 -14.28 -0.93
N MET A 504 14.23 -13.80 0.30
CA MET A 504 14.92 -12.59 0.78
C MET A 504 16.44 -12.77 0.85
N LYS A 505 16.95 -13.96 1.20
CA LYS A 505 18.37 -14.26 1.13
C LYS A 505 18.93 -14.18 -0.29
N THR A 506 18.11 -14.49 -1.29
CA THR A 506 18.52 -14.49 -2.70
C THR A 506 18.32 -13.17 -3.39
N THR A 507 17.25 -12.42 -3.05
CA THR A 507 16.86 -11.16 -3.74
C THR A 507 17.45 -9.88 -3.13
N GLY A 508 18.17 -9.98 -2.02
CA GLY A 508 18.63 -8.82 -1.27
C GLY A 508 17.73 -8.53 -0.07
N THR A 509 18.17 -7.66 0.79
CA THR A 509 17.46 -7.40 2.04
C THR A 509 16.41 -6.31 1.86
N LEU A 510 15.16 -6.65 2.12
CA LEU A 510 14.11 -5.69 2.33
C LEU A 510 14.13 -5.25 3.80
N SER A 511 14.26 -3.96 4.07
CA SER A 511 14.23 -3.44 5.44
C SER A 511 12.90 -2.75 5.74
N PRO A 512 12.22 -3.11 6.85
CA PRO A 512 11.05 -2.36 7.29
C PRO A 512 11.41 -0.90 7.56
N PRO A 513 10.77 0.09 6.92
CA PRO A 513 11.08 1.50 7.11
C PRO A 513 10.96 1.96 8.55
N ALA A 514 10.02 1.42 9.32
CA ALA A 514 9.84 1.76 10.72
C ALA A 514 11.12 1.48 11.56
N LEU A 515 11.79 0.35 11.32
CA LEU A 515 13.04 0.02 12.00
C LEU A 515 14.21 0.87 11.50
N PHE A 516 14.26 1.19 10.20
CA PHE A 516 15.22 2.15 9.67
C PHE A 516 15.08 3.51 10.34
N TRP A 517 13.88 4.03 10.49
CA TRP A 517 13.64 5.31 11.17
C TRP A 517 13.97 5.26 12.64
N TYR A 518 13.59 4.17 13.32
CA TYR A 518 13.86 3.96 14.72
C TYR A 518 15.36 4.07 15.04
N TYR A 519 16.21 3.36 14.28
CA TYR A 519 17.63 3.32 14.54
C TYR A 519 18.43 4.46 13.90
N HIS A 520 18.01 4.98 12.73
CA HIS A 520 18.85 5.89 11.94
C HIS A 520 18.31 7.30 11.81
N ALA A 521 17.01 7.50 11.97
CA ALA A 521 16.39 8.83 11.82
C ALA A 521 16.00 9.49 13.15
N GLY A 522 16.45 8.96 14.29
CA GLY A 522 16.17 9.53 15.62
C GLY A 522 14.77 9.24 16.16
N TYR A 523 14.00 8.37 15.52
CA TYR A 523 12.61 8.10 15.91
C TYR A 523 12.49 7.28 17.19
N LYS A 524 13.55 6.63 17.66
CA LYS A 524 13.60 5.99 18.98
C LYS A 524 13.15 6.95 20.08
N ASP A 525 13.75 8.14 20.12
CA ASP A 525 13.42 9.16 21.10
C ASP A 525 12.13 9.90 20.77
N VAL A 526 11.87 10.15 19.48
CA VAL A 526 10.70 10.91 19.00
C VAL A 526 9.40 10.20 19.37
N TRP A 527 9.30 8.89 19.12
CA TRP A 527 8.07 8.16 19.39
C TRP A 527 7.76 8.09 20.88
N ASP A 528 8.74 7.73 21.72
CA ASP A 528 8.52 7.64 23.16
C ASP A 528 8.24 8.99 23.84
N LYS A 529 8.73 10.10 23.24
CA LYS A 529 8.56 11.46 23.78
C LYS A 529 7.26 12.13 23.31
N HIS A 530 6.87 11.91 22.03
CA HIS A 530 5.78 12.64 21.40
C HIS A 530 4.53 11.79 21.15
N LEU A 531 4.46 10.60 21.75
CA LEU A 531 3.26 9.78 21.84
C LEU A 531 2.92 9.53 23.29
N GLU A 532 1.71 9.88 23.69
CA GLU A 532 1.11 9.47 24.95
C GLU A 532 -0.19 8.72 24.66
N ASP A 533 -0.16 7.39 24.80
CA ASP A 533 -1.35 6.56 24.72
C ASP A 533 -1.80 6.15 26.12
N PRO A 534 -2.94 6.70 26.64
CA PRO A 534 -3.42 6.39 27.98
C PRO A 534 -3.85 4.92 28.14
N ASN A 535 -3.99 4.18 27.04
CA ASN A 535 -4.40 2.78 27.03
C ASN A 535 -3.25 1.81 26.71
N ALA A 536 -2.04 2.29 26.42
CA ALA A 536 -0.91 1.43 26.12
C ALA A 536 -0.28 0.93 27.44
N PRO A 537 -0.11 -0.40 27.61
CA PRO A 537 0.56 -0.94 28.78
C PRO A 537 2.05 -0.61 28.80
N ARG A 538 2.66 -0.34 27.65
CA ARG A 538 4.10 -0.13 27.48
C ARG A 538 4.41 0.93 26.42
N LYS A 539 5.63 1.51 26.49
CA LYS A 539 6.17 2.40 25.44
C LYS A 539 6.51 1.63 24.17
N ILE A 540 6.59 2.32 23.03
CA ILE A 540 6.94 1.72 21.72
C ILE A 540 8.33 1.06 21.79
N SER A 541 9.32 1.71 22.42
CA SER A 541 10.68 1.18 22.56
C SER A 541 10.70 -0.18 23.24
N ALA A 542 9.88 -0.40 24.26
CA ALA A 542 9.82 -1.67 24.97
C ALA A 542 9.30 -2.81 24.06
N TYR A 543 8.33 -2.55 23.20
CA TYR A 543 7.87 -3.53 22.21
C TYR A 543 8.94 -3.86 21.17
N VAL A 544 9.67 -2.85 20.68
CA VAL A 544 10.75 -3.05 19.70
C VAL A 544 11.88 -3.87 20.33
N GLU A 545 12.32 -3.51 21.54
CA GLU A 545 13.39 -4.20 22.26
C GLU A 545 13.04 -5.66 22.56
N GLU A 546 11.80 -5.95 22.97
CA GLU A 546 11.34 -7.33 23.20
C GLU A 546 11.25 -8.11 21.88
N ALA A 547 10.74 -7.52 20.80
CA ALA A 547 10.71 -8.17 19.49
C ALA A 547 12.12 -8.51 18.97
N VAL A 548 13.09 -7.60 19.19
CA VAL A 548 14.50 -7.85 18.86
C VAL A 548 15.07 -8.96 19.73
N ALA A 549 14.85 -8.93 21.05
CA ALA A 549 15.35 -9.93 21.99
C ALA A 549 14.80 -11.34 21.70
N ASN A 550 13.54 -11.43 21.27
CA ASN A 550 12.88 -12.66 20.89
C ASN A 550 13.28 -13.16 19.48
N GLY A 551 14.10 -12.40 18.76
CA GLY A 551 14.50 -12.75 17.39
C GLY A 551 13.38 -12.68 16.35
N TRP A 552 12.26 -12.02 16.64
CA TRP A 552 11.12 -11.92 15.73
C TRP A 552 11.43 -11.08 14.47
N LEU A 553 12.46 -10.25 14.55
CA LEU A 553 12.94 -9.39 13.46
C LEU A 553 14.09 -10.00 12.65
N GLN A 554 14.38 -11.30 12.84
CA GLN A 554 15.44 -11.99 12.09
C GLN A 554 15.17 -12.00 10.59
N GLY A 555 16.20 -11.68 9.80
CA GLY A 555 16.12 -11.58 8.34
C GLY A 555 15.89 -10.16 7.81
N TYR A 556 15.54 -9.19 8.69
CA TYR A 556 15.36 -7.79 8.36
C TYR A 556 16.51 -6.90 8.84
N ASP A 557 17.64 -7.48 9.15
CA ASP A 557 18.57 -6.93 10.11
C ASP A 557 19.77 -6.17 9.51
N MET A 558 19.88 -6.04 8.19
CA MET A 558 21.10 -5.42 7.63
C MET A 558 21.18 -3.91 7.91
N LEU A 559 20.07 -3.18 7.94
CA LEU A 559 20.04 -1.77 8.36
C LEU A 559 19.11 -1.49 9.53
N ALA A 560 18.33 -2.45 9.94
CA ALA A 560 17.40 -2.32 11.06
C ALA A 560 18.05 -2.61 12.41
N LYS A 561 19.34 -2.33 12.55
CA LYS A 561 20.10 -2.50 13.80
C LYS A 561 20.78 -1.21 14.22
N GLU A 562 20.85 -1.01 15.53
CA GLU A 562 21.73 -0.02 16.12
C GLU A 562 23.18 -0.30 15.72
N GLY A 563 23.90 0.71 15.23
CA GLY A 563 25.32 0.60 14.82
C GLY A 563 25.56 0.32 13.33
N SER A 564 24.56 -0.08 12.54
CA SER A 564 24.69 -0.08 11.08
C SER A 564 24.61 1.37 10.55
N ASN A 565 25.42 1.67 9.54
CA ASN A 565 25.56 3.05 9.02
C ASN A 565 25.12 3.17 7.56
N PRO A 566 24.02 3.86 7.26
CA PRO A 566 23.67 4.23 5.90
C PRO A 566 24.71 5.20 5.32
N LYS A 567 25.18 4.95 4.10
CA LYS A 567 26.19 5.74 3.39
C LYS A 567 25.77 6.22 2.02
N ALA A 568 24.98 5.44 1.30
CA ALA A 568 24.40 5.84 0.03
C ALA A 568 22.88 5.71 0.06
N LEU A 569 22.20 6.65 -0.56
CA LEU A 569 20.76 6.63 -0.78
C LEU A 569 20.45 6.84 -2.26
N PHE A 570 19.79 5.86 -2.84
CA PHE A 570 19.20 5.94 -4.17
C PHE A 570 17.69 6.10 -4.07
N VAL A 571 17.13 7.06 -4.80
CA VAL A 571 15.70 7.30 -4.84
C VAL A 571 15.20 7.13 -6.27
N SER A 572 14.23 6.25 -6.48
CA SER A 572 13.56 6.04 -7.76
C SER A 572 12.04 6.03 -7.56
N GLY A 573 11.33 6.85 -8.32
CA GLY A 573 9.86 6.91 -8.27
C GLY A 573 9.28 7.36 -6.92
N GLY A 574 10.10 7.94 -6.04
CA GLY A 574 9.75 8.40 -4.71
C GLY A 574 10.15 9.84 -4.45
N ASN A 575 9.66 10.43 -3.37
CA ASN A 575 10.02 11.75 -2.88
C ASN A 575 10.05 11.74 -1.34
N PRO A 576 11.06 11.06 -0.73
CA PRO A 576 11.09 10.82 0.71
C PRO A 576 11.07 12.09 1.55
N LEU A 577 11.70 13.19 1.13
CA LEU A 577 11.65 14.44 1.90
C LEU A 577 10.26 15.06 1.99
N ARG A 578 9.38 14.71 1.06
CA ARG A 578 7.97 15.12 1.09
C ARG A 578 7.07 14.03 1.69
N ARG A 579 7.41 12.76 1.51
CA ARG A 579 6.55 11.62 1.89
C ARG A 579 6.74 11.20 3.36
N THR A 580 8.00 11.13 3.82
CA THR A 580 8.35 10.63 5.15
C THR A 580 7.93 11.63 6.23
N ARG A 581 7.34 11.15 7.31
CA ARG A 581 6.93 12.00 8.43
C ARG A 581 8.14 12.66 9.06
N GLY A 582 8.06 13.97 9.31
CA GLY A 582 9.19 14.78 9.73
C GLY A 582 10.29 14.93 8.68
N GLY A 583 10.06 14.58 7.39
CA GLY A 583 11.09 14.53 6.35
C GLY A 583 12.00 15.75 6.29
N MET A 584 11.46 16.95 6.11
CA MET A 584 12.25 18.18 6.09
C MET A 584 12.76 18.58 7.49
N ASN A 585 12.09 18.21 8.55
CA ASN A 585 12.51 18.55 9.91
C ASN A 585 13.54 17.55 10.48
N THR A 586 13.23 16.26 10.39
CA THR A 586 14.02 15.21 11.05
C THR A 586 14.95 14.50 10.07
N TYR A 587 14.44 14.11 8.91
CA TYR A 587 15.18 13.27 7.97
C TYR A 587 16.40 13.99 7.39
N VAL A 588 16.24 15.27 7.03
CA VAL A 588 17.36 16.13 6.56
C VAL A 588 18.40 16.36 7.65
N ARG A 589 17.99 16.47 8.92
CA ARG A 589 18.91 16.75 10.04
C ARG A 589 19.63 15.49 10.54
N THR A 590 19.02 14.31 10.40
CA THR A 590 19.53 13.08 11.05
C THR A 590 20.08 12.06 10.05
N VAL A 591 19.45 11.90 8.88
CA VAL A 591 19.86 10.91 7.87
C VAL A 591 20.80 11.52 6.84
N TRP A 592 20.43 12.66 6.24
CA TRP A 592 21.22 13.33 5.20
C TRP A 592 22.70 13.54 5.55
N PRO A 593 23.05 13.98 6.79
CA PRO A 593 24.46 14.17 7.17
C PRO A 593 25.28 12.87 7.28
N LYS A 594 24.62 11.72 7.40
CA LYS A 594 25.31 10.42 7.47
C LYS A 594 25.68 9.87 6.09
N LEU A 595 25.05 10.39 5.04
CA LEU A 595 25.14 9.89 3.68
C LEU A 595 26.31 10.55 2.92
N ASP A 596 27.18 9.75 2.33
CA ASP A 596 28.29 10.19 1.48
C ASP A 596 27.85 10.34 0.03
N LEU A 597 26.71 9.73 -0.35
CA LEU A 597 26.15 9.76 -1.70
C LEU A 597 24.61 9.74 -1.68
N ILE A 598 24.00 10.69 -2.38
CA ILE A 598 22.55 10.72 -2.62
C ILE A 598 22.31 10.88 -4.12
N VAL A 599 21.65 9.89 -4.72
CA VAL A 599 21.29 9.87 -6.14
C VAL A 599 19.78 9.79 -6.29
N VAL A 600 19.19 10.72 -7.05
CA VAL A 600 17.77 10.75 -7.34
C VAL A 600 17.52 10.58 -8.84
N MET A 601 16.77 9.56 -9.20
CA MET A 601 16.27 9.28 -10.54
C MET A 601 14.83 9.77 -10.62
N ASP A 602 14.57 10.89 -11.26
CA ASP A 602 13.26 11.53 -11.32
C ASP A 602 13.06 12.20 -12.68
N PRO A 603 11.88 12.19 -13.28
CA PRO A 603 11.60 12.96 -14.48
C PRO A 603 11.56 14.48 -14.22
N ARG A 604 11.55 14.93 -12.98
CA ARG A 604 11.40 16.35 -12.60
C ARG A 604 12.23 16.73 -11.37
N TRP A 605 12.36 18.02 -11.11
CA TRP A 605 12.93 18.57 -9.91
C TRP A 605 11.93 18.42 -8.73
N SER A 606 12.03 17.31 -7.99
CA SER A 606 11.35 17.12 -6.71
C SER A 606 12.16 17.74 -5.58
N THR A 607 11.54 17.96 -4.39
CA THR A 607 12.28 18.42 -3.21
C THR A 607 13.45 17.49 -2.88
N THR A 608 13.27 16.19 -2.99
CA THR A 608 14.36 15.23 -2.77
C THR A 608 15.49 15.40 -3.81
N ALA A 609 15.15 15.59 -5.08
CA ALA A 609 16.14 15.85 -6.13
C ALA A 609 16.93 17.15 -5.85
N LEU A 610 16.27 18.21 -5.35
CA LEU A 610 16.94 19.47 -4.99
C LEU A 610 17.92 19.33 -3.81
N HIS A 611 17.80 18.26 -3.01
CA HIS A 611 18.69 17.98 -1.87
C HIS A 611 19.65 16.79 -2.13
N ALA A 612 19.73 16.33 -3.36
CA ALA A 612 20.63 15.23 -3.77
C ALA A 612 22.04 15.68 -4.15
N ASP A 613 22.96 14.75 -4.34
CA ASP A 613 24.28 15.00 -4.93
C ASP A 613 24.23 14.88 -6.45
N TYR A 614 23.40 13.93 -6.95
CA TYR A 614 23.15 13.73 -8.38
C TYR A 614 21.65 13.64 -8.63
N ALA A 615 21.15 14.43 -9.58
CA ALA A 615 19.79 14.34 -10.11
C ALA A 615 19.87 13.81 -11.56
N LEU A 616 19.35 12.61 -11.76
CA LEU A 616 19.44 11.90 -13.03
C LEU A 616 18.08 11.88 -13.74
N PRO A 617 18.01 12.33 -15.02
CA PRO A 617 16.76 12.49 -15.75
C PRO A 617 16.17 11.14 -16.14
N ALA A 618 15.09 10.73 -15.47
CA ALA A 618 14.31 9.56 -15.83
C ALA A 618 13.31 9.87 -16.95
N ALA A 619 13.08 8.89 -17.83
CA ALA A 619 12.09 8.98 -18.89
C ALA A 619 10.65 9.02 -18.34
N SER A 620 9.77 9.71 -19.08
CA SER A 620 8.35 9.84 -18.72
C SER A 620 7.50 8.72 -19.31
N PHE A 621 6.22 8.63 -18.91
CA PHE A 621 5.34 7.50 -19.23
C PHE A 621 5.08 7.26 -20.72
N TYR A 622 5.15 8.28 -21.56
CA TYR A 622 4.90 8.17 -23.01
C TYR A 622 6.17 8.15 -23.85
N GLU A 623 7.33 8.06 -23.21
CA GLU A 623 8.65 8.13 -23.86
C GLU A 623 9.27 6.73 -24.07
N TYR A 624 8.64 5.64 -23.63
CA TYR A 624 9.07 4.26 -23.84
C TYR A 624 7.91 3.27 -23.59
N ALA A 625 8.08 2.05 -24.13
CA ALA A 625 7.07 1.00 -24.01
C ALA A 625 7.20 0.28 -22.65
N ASP A 626 6.10 0.18 -21.90
CA ASP A 626 6.02 -0.61 -20.68
C ASP A 626 4.53 -0.80 -20.30
N THR A 627 4.27 -1.50 -19.22
CA THR A 627 2.93 -1.69 -18.72
C THR A 627 2.73 -1.01 -17.36
N LYS A 628 1.50 -0.69 -17.02
CA LYS A 628 1.12 -0.40 -15.64
C LYS A 628 0.78 -1.73 -14.98
N PHE A 629 1.39 -2.01 -13.82
CA PHE A 629 1.05 -3.21 -13.10
C PHE A 629 -0.45 -3.29 -12.81
N SER A 630 -0.99 -4.51 -12.95
CA SER A 630 -2.40 -4.77 -12.69
C SER A 630 -2.71 -4.62 -11.20
N CYS A 631 -3.82 -3.94 -10.91
CA CYS A 631 -4.44 -4.02 -9.59
C CYS A 631 -5.62 -4.99 -9.71
N PRO A 632 -5.73 -6.05 -8.91
CA PRO A 632 -6.81 -7.02 -9.04
C PRO A 632 -8.21 -6.42 -9.02
N ASN A 633 -8.40 -5.27 -8.37
CA ASN A 633 -9.67 -4.56 -8.39
C ASN A 633 -10.13 -4.22 -9.80
N THR A 634 -9.23 -3.83 -10.69
CA THR A 634 -9.55 -3.53 -12.10
C THR A 634 -9.21 -4.69 -13.03
N ARG A 635 -8.41 -5.64 -12.59
CA ARG A 635 -7.95 -6.84 -13.31
C ARG A 635 -7.40 -6.59 -14.72
N PHE A 636 -6.86 -5.40 -14.95
CA PHE A 636 -6.24 -5.02 -16.21
C PHE A 636 -4.82 -4.55 -16.01
N SER A 637 -3.94 -5.03 -16.85
CA SER A 637 -2.64 -4.43 -17.10
C SER A 637 -2.76 -3.55 -18.33
N ASN A 638 -2.69 -2.23 -18.14
CA ASN A 638 -2.70 -1.30 -19.25
C ASN A 638 -1.30 -1.12 -19.83
N PHE A 639 -1.23 -0.98 -21.14
CA PHE A 639 -0.01 -0.76 -21.87
C PHE A 639 0.21 0.72 -22.18
N THR A 640 1.44 1.20 -22.04
CA THR A 640 1.90 2.48 -22.55
C THR A 640 2.99 2.23 -23.61
N ASP A 641 2.85 2.86 -24.77
CA ASP A 641 3.81 2.74 -25.88
C ASP A 641 4.65 4.04 -26.00
N GLU A 642 5.76 3.97 -26.70
CA GLU A 642 6.51 5.14 -27.10
C GLU A 642 5.65 6.00 -28.05
N SER A 643 5.09 7.08 -27.52
CA SER A 643 4.33 8.07 -28.29
C SER A 643 5.24 9.17 -28.85
N VAL A 644 6.29 9.50 -28.11
CA VAL A 644 7.32 10.50 -28.45
C VAL A 644 8.69 10.01 -27.98
N PRO A 645 9.80 10.43 -28.62
CA PRO A 645 11.14 10.13 -28.17
C PRO A 645 11.41 10.66 -26.75
N MET A 646 12.32 10.03 -26.04
CA MET A 646 12.81 10.51 -24.73
C MET A 646 13.36 11.92 -24.86
N ARG A 647 12.97 12.81 -23.93
CA ARG A 647 13.35 14.23 -23.98
C ARG A 647 14.75 14.45 -23.41
N GLY A 648 15.47 15.37 -24.05
CA GLY A 648 16.83 15.71 -23.63
C GLY A 648 17.74 14.49 -23.68
N GLU A 649 18.42 14.21 -22.57
CA GLU A 649 19.26 13.02 -22.40
C GLU A 649 18.61 12.03 -21.41
N SER A 650 17.27 12.08 -21.21
CA SER A 650 16.63 11.16 -20.27
C SER A 650 16.76 9.70 -20.71
N LYS A 651 16.78 8.81 -19.73
CA LYS A 651 16.91 7.36 -19.89
C LYS A 651 15.81 6.65 -19.08
N SER A 652 15.51 5.42 -19.45
CA SER A 652 14.68 4.58 -18.57
C SER A 652 15.41 4.33 -17.24
N ASP A 653 14.66 4.03 -16.19
CA ASP A 653 15.25 3.67 -14.88
C ASP A 653 16.21 2.47 -15.02
N ARG A 654 15.86 1.49 -15.85
CA ARG A 654 16.70 0.32 -16.12
C ARG A 654 18.05 0.73 -16.75
N GLN A 655 18.03 1.57 -17.77
CA GLN A 655 19.25 2.09 -18.41
C GLN A 655 20.14 2.84 -17.43
N ILE A 656 19.55 3.66 -16.55
CA ILE A 656 20.29 4.39 -15.50
C ILE A 656 20.95 3.41 -14.53
N ILE A 657 20.20 2.45 -14.01
CA ILE A 657 20.71 1.46 -13.06
C ILE A 657 21.81 0.59 -13.67
N HIS A 658 21.64 0.15 -14.91
CA HIS A 658 22.67 -0.63 -15.61
C HIS A 658 23.94 0.18 -15.85
N GLY A 659 23.84 1.47 -16.16
CA GLY A 659 24.99 2.36 -16.25
C GLY A 659 25.76 2.44 -14.93
N ILE A 660 25.04 2.61 -13.82
CA ILE A 660 25.62 2.64 -12.46
C ILE A 660 26.28 1.30 -12.11
N LEU A 661 25.59 0.18 -12.34
CA LEU A 661 26.12 -1.18 -12.08
C LEU A 661 27.39 -1.45 -12.91
N ARG A 662 27.42 -1.06 -14.17
CA ARG A 662 28.57 -1.24 -15.08
C ARG A 662 29.77 -0.46 -14.58
N ALA A 663 29.59 0.83 -14.24
CA ALA A 663 30.66 1.67 -13.73
C ALA A 663 31.18 1.17 -12.38
N THR A 664 30.27 0.78 -11.47
CA THR A 664 30.66 0.21 -10.17
C THR A 664 31.44 -1.09 -10.36
N THR A 665 30.99 -1.98 -11.24
CA THR A 665 31.67 -3.25 -11.56
C THR A 665 33.07 -2.99 -12.14
N ALA A 666 33.20 -2.04 -13.05
CA ALA A 666 34.47 -1.67 -13.65
C ALA A 666 35.46 -1.12 -12.61
N GLU A 667 35.01 -0.26 -11.71
CA GLU A 667 35.86 0.30 -10.64
C GLU A 667 36.24 -0.76 -9.59
N LEU A 668 35.37 -1.68 -9.20
CA LEU A 668 35.70 -2.81 -8.32
C LEU A 668 36.77 -3.71 -8.95
N LYS A 669 36.64 -4.01 -10.25
CA LYS A 669 37.63 -4.78 -11.00
C LYS A 669 39.01 -4.07 -11.08
N LYS A 670 38.99 -2.78 -11.34
CA LYS A 670 40.21 -1.95 -11.35
C LYS A 670 40.93 -1.96 -10.02
N ARG A 671 40.21 -2.07 -8.90
CA ARG A 671 40.75 -2.24 -7.53
C ARG A 671 41.16 -3.67 -7.20
N GLY A 672 40.98 -4.62 -8.12
CA GLY A 672 41.33 -6.02 -7.93
C GLY A 672 40.33 -6.81 -7.07
N ILE A 673 39.11 -6.27 -6.84
CA ILE A 673 38.06 -6.93 -6.07
C ILE A 673 37.33 -7.90 -6.99
N LYS A 674 37.41 -9.19 -6.67
CA LYS A 674 36.72 -10.25 -7.42
C LYS A 674 35.37 -10.61 -6.82
N SER A 675 35.28 -10.58 -5.50
CA SER A 675 34.05 -10.83 -4.76
C SER A 675 34.06 -10.08 -3.43
N TYR A 676 32.86 -9.95 -2.81
CA TYR A 676 32.68 -9.40 -1.47
C TYR A 676 31.42 -9.94 -0.82
N THR A 677 31.37 -9.93 0.52
CA THR A 677 30.24 -10.47 1.30
C THR A 677 29.14 -9.44 1.44
N ALA A 678 27.91 -9.86 1.23
CA ALA A 678 26.69 -9.08 1.43
C ALA A 678 25.69 -9.89 2.30
N GLY A 679 25.77 -9.74 3.61
CA GLY A 679 25.00 -10.55 4.54
C GLY A 679 25.33 -12.06 4.37
N PRO A 680 24.32 -12.92 4.08
CA PRO A 680 24.54 -14.34 3.84
C PRO A 680 25.08 -14.68 2.44
N ARG A 681 25.23 -13.69 1.55
CA ARG A 681 25.60 -13.88 0.15
C ARG A 681 27.03 -13.46 -0.12
N GLU A 682 27.67 -14.14 -1.05
CA GLU A 682 28.87 -13.67 -1.70
C GLU A 682 28.50 -13.09 -3.08
N ILE A 683 28.90 -11.86 -3.33
CA ILE A 683 28.68 -11.17 -4.60
C ILE A 683 29.93 -11.32 -5.47
N ASP A 684 29.80 -12.08 -6.53
CA ASP A 684 30.82 -12.19 -7.58
C ASP A 684 30.74 -10.97 -8.52
N VAL A 685 31.80 -10.17 -8.55
CA VAL A 685 31.86 -8.91 -9.32
C VAL A 685 31.71 -9.18 -10.82
N ASP A 686 32.19 -10.30 -11.33
CA ASP A 686 32.04 -10.67 -12.74
C ASP A 686 30.60 -11.01 -13.13
N LYS A 687 29.81 -11.44 -12.15
CA LYS A 687 28.41 -11.84 -12.35
C LYS A 687 27.38 -10.71 -12.16
N ILE A 688 27.77 -9.52 -11.67
CA ILE A 688 26.84 -8.40 -11.43
C ILE A 688 26.08 -8.06 -12.71
N MET A 689 26.78 -7.69 -13.78
CA MET A 689 26.13 -7.34 -15.06
C MET A 689 25.50 -8.53 -15.76
N TRP A 690 26.10 -9.72 -15.65
CA TRP A 690 25.53 -10.94 -16.19
C TRP A 690 24.14 -11.23 -15.60
N ARG A 691 23.98 -11.09 -14.27
CA ARG A 691 22.69 -11.24 -13.61
C ARG A 691 21.71 -10.12 -13.99
N ALA A 692 22.15 -8.87 -13.97
CA ALA A 692 21.31 -7.71 -14.32
C ALA A 692 20.74 -7.79 -15.75
N THR A 693 21.44 -8.46 -16.65
CA THR A 693 21.07 -8.63 -18.06
C THR A 693 20.50 -10.02 -18.38
N TYR A 694 20.16 -10.82 -17.36
CA TYR A 694 19.60 -12.18 -17.44
C TYR A 694 20.44 -13.08 -18.34
N GLY A 695 21.68 -13.33 -17.93
CA GLY A 695 22.61 -14.15 -18.73
C GLY A 695 23.12 -13.47 -20.00
N ASN A 696 23.25 -12.13 -20.00
CA ASN A 696 23.59 -11.27 -21.15
C ASN A 696 22.53 -11.27 -22.29
N LYS A 697 21.29 -11.61 -22.00
CA LYS A 697 20.23 -11.65 -23.02
C LYS A 697 19.60 -10.29 -23.32
N TYR A 698 19.49 -9.43 -22.33
CA TYR A 698 18.84 -8.12 -22.47
C TYR A 698 19.82 -6.99 -22.14
N GLY A 699 20.29 -6.31 -23.18
CA GLY A 699 21.15 -5.12 -23.07
C GLY A 699 20.38 -3.88 -22.62
N ASP A 700 20.93 -2.69 -22.92
CA ASP A 700 20.42 -1.39 -22.48
C ASP A 700 19.80 -0.58 -23.62
N SER A 701 19.63 -1.14 -24.81
CA SER A 701 18.97 -0.42 -25.91
C SER A 701 17.44 -0.43 -25.71
N ASN A 702 16.77 0.55 -26.30
CA ASN A 702 15.29 0.55 -26.31
C ASN A 702 14.73 -0.73 -26.93
N ALA A 703 15.42 -1.28 -27.94
CA ALA A 703 15.03 -2.55 -28.56
C ALA A 703 15.16 -3.75 -27.59
N ASP A 704 16.18 -3.76 -26.72
CA ASP A 704 16.32 -4.78 -25.67
C ASP A 704 15.23 -4.65 -24.62
N GLU A 705 14.85 -3.43 -24.26
CA GLU A 705 13.77 -3.16 -23.33
C GLU A 705 12.41 -3.60 -23.91
N GLU A 706 12.13 -3.29 -25.17
CA GLU A 706 10.93 -3.78 -25.86
C GLU A 706 10.89 -5.33 -25.94
N ARG A 707 12.04 -5.96 -26.21
CA ARG A 707 12.16 -7.42 -26.22
C ARG A 707 11.91 -8.00 -24.83
N LEU A 708 12.38 -7.34 -23.76
CA LEU A 708 12.11 -7.76 -22.38
C LEU A 708 10.60 -7.70 -22.06
N VAL A 709 9.91 -6.65 -22.48
CA VAL A 709 8.44 -6.54 -22.33
C VAL A 709 7.72 -7.62 -23.12
N ASP A 710 8.15 -7.88 -24.37
CA ASP A 710 7.59 -8.92 -25.22
C ASP A 710 7.70 -10.32 -24.59
N ASP A 711 8.93 -10.69 -24.18
CA ASP A 711 9.22 -11.98 -23.56
C ASP A 711 8.50 -12.14 -22.21
N ALA A 712 8.41 -11.06 -21.42
CA ALA A 712 7.69 -11.07 -20.15
C ALA A 712 6.19 -11.36 -20.34
N TYR A 713 5.53 -10.67 -21.27
CA TYR A 713 4.09 -10.86 -21.49
C TYR A 713 3.78 -12.20 -22.17
N ARG A 714 4.64 -12.67 -23.05
CA ARG A 714 4.54 -14.03 -23.58
C ARG A 714 4.61 -15.07 -22.47
N ALA A 715 5.61 -14.97 -21.59
CA ALA A 715 5.76 -15.88 -20.47
C ALA A 715 4.60 -15.79 -19.46
N LEU A 716 4.11 -14.58 -19.16
CA LEU A 716 2.93 -14.37 -18.31
C LEU A 716 1.67 -14.99 -18.91
N GLY A 717 1.53 -14.96 -20.24
CA GLY A 717 0.45 -15.64 -20.97
C GLY A 717 0.58 -17.16 -20.92
N GLU A 718 1.78 -17.68 -21.10
CA GLU A 718 2.06 -19.14 -21.10
C GLU A 718 1.83 -19.77 -19.71
N VAL A 719 2.15 -19.07 -18.61
CA VAL A 719 1.81 -19.54 -17.25
C VAL A 719 0.34 -19.28 -16.87
N GLY A 720 -0.45 -18.65 -17.75
CA GLY A 720 -1.88 -18.42 -17.54
C GLY A 720 -2.20 -17.31 -16.53
N TRP A 721 -1.24 -16.44 -16.19
CA TRP A 721 -1.48 -15.31 -15.28
C TRP A 721 -2.13 -14.12 -15.97
N PHE A 722 -1.91 -13.99 -17.29
CA PHE A 722 -2.57 -13.00 -18.12
C PHE A 722 -3.16 -13.64 -19.38
N THR A 723 -4.20 -12.99 -19.91
CA THR A 723 -4.86 -13.37 -21.16
C THR A 723 -5.02 -12.13 -22.03
N SER A 724 -4.82 -12.28 -23.34
CA SER A 724 -5.08 -11.19 -24.28
C SER A 724 -6.57 -10.82 -24.32
N LEU A 725 -6.87 -9.60 -24.74
CA LEU A 725 -8.26 -9.11 -24.82
C LEU A 725 -9.04 -9.75 -25.98
N ASP A 726 -8.35 -10.30 -26.96
CA ASP A 726 -8.94 -10.89 -28.19
C ASP A 726 -8.76 -12.41 -28.31
N GLY A 727 -8.16 -13.06 -27.31
CA GLY A 727 -7.89 -14.50 -27.31
C GLY A 727 -6.71 -14.92 -28.17
N GLU A 728 -6.01 -13.99 -28.82
CA GLU A 728 -4.78 -14.29 -29.59
C GLU A 728 -3.58 -14.42 -28.63
N LYS A 729 -2.42 -14.80 -29.18
CA LYS A 729 -1.18 -14.89 -28.40
C LYS A 729 -0.85 -13.55 -27.74
N LEU A 730 -0.57 -13.58 -26.45
CA LEU A 730 -0.16 -12.41 -25.70
C LEU A 730 1.33 -12.14 -25.91
N ASP A 731 1.65 -10.99 -26.49
CA ASP A 731 2.98 -10.49 -26.74
C ASP A 731 2.93 -8.96 -26.92
N LEU A 732 4.05 -8.30 -27.18
CA LEU A 732 4.11 -6.85 -27.39
C LEU A 732 3.25 -6.38 -28.57
N ALA A 733 3.17 -7.17 -29.66
CA ALA A 733 2.33 -6.85 -30.81
C ALA A 733 0.84 -6.87 -30.42
N ASN A 734 0.41 -7.83 -29.63
CA ASN A 734 -0.94 -7.90 -29.08
C ASN A 734 -1.24 -6.73 -28.13
N LEU A 735 -0.29 -6.36 -27.25
CA LEU A 735 -0.43 -5.20 -26.38
C LEU A 735 -0.56 -3.89 -27.20
N ARG A 736 0.20 -3.74 -28.28
CA ARG A 736 0.10 -2.59 -29.20
C ARG A 736 -1.24 -2.55 -29.94
N LYS A 737 -1.80 -3.72 -30.26
CA LYS A 737 -3.12 -3.84 -30.88
C LYS A 737 -4.24 -3.47 -29.91
N ASN A 738 -4.22 -4.00 -28.70
CA ASN A 738 -5.35 -4.01 -27.77
C ASN A 738 -5.22 -3.01 -26.61
N GLY A 739 -4.01 -2.53 -26.29
CA GLY A 739 -3.75 -1.55 -25.23
C GLY A 739 -3.70 -2.11 -23.82
N GLY A 740 -3.66 -3.42 -23.67
CA GLY A 740 -3.58 -4.09 -22.38
C GLY A 740 -3.97 -5.56 -22.42
N SER A 741 -4.06 -6.16 -21.24
CA SER A 741 -4.40 -7.57 -21.05
C SER A 741 -5.26 -7.79 -19.81
N TRP A 742 -6.02 -8.88 -19.77
CA TRP A 742 -6.71 -9.37 -18.58
C TRP A 742 -5.74 -10.02 -17.62
N LEU A 743 -5.86 -9.68 -16.33
CA LEU A 743 -5.30 -10.49 -15.26
C LEU A 743 -6.18 -11.74 -15.08
N SER A 744 -5.57 -12.90 -15.18
CA SER A 744 -6.18 -14.23 -14.98
C SER A 744 -5.27 -15.08 -14.09
N GLY A 745 -5.74 -16.18 -13.55
CA GLY A 745 -4.95 -17.00 -12.63
C GLY A 745 -4.70 -16.38 -11.25
N ARG A 746 -3.73 -16.92 -10.53
CA ARG A 746 -3.33 -16.45 -9.18
C ARG A 746 -1.91 -15.86 -9.20
N PRO A 747 -1.75 -14.61 -9.57
CA PRO A 747 -0.43 -14.06 -9.83
C PRO A 747 0.37 -13.62 -8.60
N THR A 748 -0.18 -13.72 -7.39
CA THR A 748 0.44 -13.19 -6.17
C THR A 748 0.65 -14.24 -5.09
N PHE A 749 1.60 -14.00 -4.19
CA PHE A 749 1.85 -14.88 -3.06
C PHE A 749 0.59 -15.00 -2.18
N PRO A 750 0.15 -16.24 -1.85
CA PRO A 750 -1.06 -16.45 -1.07
C PRO A 750 -1.10 -15.72 0.27
N ALA A 751 0.06 -15.47 0.86
CA ALA A 751 0.18 -14.79 2.17
C ALA A 751 0.00 -13.27 2.09
N MET A 752 0.16 -12.65 0.93
CA MET A 752 0.13 -11.19 0.79
C MET A 752 -1.25 -10.63 0.43
N VAL A 753 -2.06 -11.39 -0.29
CA VAL A 753 -3.34 -10.92 -0.82
C VAL A 753 -4.39 -12.01 -0.68
N ALA A 754 -5.57 -11.63 -0.24
CA ALA A 754 -6.72 -12.54 -0.13
C ALA A 754 -7.30 -12.91 -1.51
N GLN A 755 -6.49 -13.51 -2.34
CA GLN A 755 -6.88 -14.01 -3.67
C GLN A 755 -7.02 -15.53 -3.63
N ASN A 756 -7.95 -16.01 -2.79
CA ASN A 756 -8.17 -17.43 -2.59
C ASN A 756 -9.13 -18.04 -3.61
N ALA A 757 -9.03 -17.59 -4.85
CA ALA A 757 -9.72 -18.17 -6.00
C ALA A 757 -8.95 -17.85 -7.26
N ASP A 758 -9.09 -18.67 -8.29
CA ASP A 758 -8.55 -18.38 -9.60
C ASP A 758 -9.35 -17.25 -10.25
N MET A 759 -8.64 -16.34 -10.91
CA MET A 759 -9.26 -15.28 -11.69
C MET A 759 -9.42 -15.73 -13.13
N VAL A 760 -10.65 -15.70 -13.64
CA VAL A 760 -10.95 -16.07 -15.03
C VAL A 760 -11.29 -14.79 -15.80
N ALA A 761 -10.67 -14.64 -16.97
CA ALA A 761 -10.94 -13.50 -17.86
C ALA A 761 -12.43 -13.39 -18.18
N GLY A 762 -13.02 -12.22 -17.96
CA GLY A 762 -14.44 -11.96 -18.23
C GLY A 762 -15.44 -12.44 -17.18
N GLU A 763 -14.99 -13.14 -16.12
CA GLU A 763 -15.84 -13.54 -14.99
C GLU A 763 -15.71 -12.57 -13.80
N VAL A 764 -16.72 -12.57 -12.92
CA VAL A 764 -16.66 -11.83 -11.66
C VAL A 764 -15.66 -12.48 -10.73
N PHE A 765 -14.84 -11.69 -10.04
CA PHE A 765 -13.87 -12.19 -9.08
C PHE A 765 -14.15 -11.63 -7.68
N TRP A 766 -14.16 -12.49 -6.67
CA TRP A 766 -14.24 -12.12 -5.25
C TRP A 766 -13.26 -12.92 -4.40
N CYS A 767 -12.84 -12.35 -3.29
CA CYS A 767 -11.89 -12.97 -2.37
C CYS A 767 -12.55 -14.01 -1.47
N PHE A 768 -11.78 -14.97 -0.95
CA PHE A 768 -12.22 -16.03 -0.03
C PHE A 768 -13.25 -17.00 -0.63
N ARG A 769 -13.33 -17.09 -1.94
CA ARG A 769 -14.23 -18.03 -2.62
C ARG A 769 -13.97 -19.49 -2.22
N ASP A 770 -12.68 -19.89 -2.18
CA ASP A 770 -12.29 -21.27 -1.84
C ASP A 770 -12.67 -21.63 -0.40
N GLN A 771 -12.62 -20.66 0.55
CA GLN A 771 -13.02 -20.89 1.93
C GLN A 771 -14.52 -21.19 2.04
N VAL A 772 -15.34 -20.44 1.33
CA VAL A 772 -16.80 -20.59 1.40
C VAL A 772 -17.30 -21.77 0.56
N GLU A 773 -16.79 -21.96 -0.67
CA GLU A 773 -17.27 -22.99 -1.59
C GLU A 773 -16.59 -24.35 -1.38
N GLN A 774 -15.26 -24.36 -1.17
CA GLN A 774 -14.46 -25.58 -1.06
C GLN A 774 -14.07 -25.92 0.38
N LYS A 775 -14.45 -25.08 1.35
CA LYS A 775 -14.16 -25.26 2.78
C LYS A 775 -12.65 -25.28 3.10
N VAL A 776 -11.83 -24.60 2.31
CA VAL A 776 -10.41 -24.44 2.55
C VAL A 776 -10.20 -23.56 3.79
N PRO A 777 -9.32 -23.94 4.74
CA PRO A 777 -9.06 -23.15 5.94
C PRO A 777 -8.47 -21.76 5.63
N TYR A 778 -8.71 -20.80 6.53
CA TYR A 778 -8.02 -19.51 6.53
C TYR A 778 -6.58 -19.66 7.06
N VAL A 779 -5.71 -18.71 6.70
CA VAL A 779 -4.30 -18.70 7.13
C VAL A 779 -4.16 -17.95 8.46
N THR A 780 -4.93 -18.37 9.47
CA THR A 780 -4.98 -17.80 10.83
C THR A 780 -4.62 -18.86 11.87
N THR A 781 -4.51 -18.48 13.12
CA THR A 781 -4.24 -19.39 14.23
C THR A 781 -5.27 -20.50 14.33
N THR A 782 -6.56 -20.14 14.30
CA THR A 782 -7.69 -21.10 14.41
C THR A 782 -8.06 -21.72 13.08
N ARG A 783 -7.43 -21.28 11.99
CA ARG A 783 -7.76 -21.62 10.61
C ARG A 783 -9.15 -21.13 10.18
N ARG A 784 -9.67 -20.12 10.86
CA ARG A 784 -10.95 -19.48 10.65
C ARG A 784 -10.83 -17.96 10.70
N ILE A 785 -11.87 -17.25 10.37
CA ILE A 785 -11.94 -15.79 10.56
C ILE A 785 -11.83 -15.52 12.07
N GLU A 786 -10.83 -14.75 12.50
CA GLU A 786 -10.55 -14.50 13.91
C GLU A 786 -11.20 -13.22 14.43
N PHE A 787 -12.08 -13.39 15.39
CA PHE A 787 -12.57 -12.33 16.27
C PHE A 787 -11.63 -12.16 17.46
N TYR A 788 -11.08 -13.25 17.98
CA TYR A 788 -10.22 -13.28 19.15
C TYR A 788 -8.75 -13.46 18.77
N LEU A 789 -7.91 -12.53 19.21
CA LEU A 789 -6.47 -12.61 18.98
C LEU A 789 -5.78 -13.27 20.16
N ASP A 790 -5.42 -14.53 20.01
CA ASP A 790 -4.74 -15.33 21.03
C ASP A 790 -3.22 -15.07 21.03
N HIS A 791 -2.83 -13.83 21.33
CA HIS A 791 -1.42 -13.44 21.48
C HIS A 791 -1.22 -12.67 22.78
N PRO A 792 -0.15 -12.95 23.58
CA PRO A 792 0.05 -12.32 24.87
C PRO A 792 -0.01 -10.79 24.86
N TRP A 793 0.59 -10.15 23.87
CA TRP A 793 0.60 -8.69 23.77
C TRP A 793 -0.80 -8.09 23.52
N PHE A 794 -1.62 -8.75 22.71
CA PHE A 794 -2.99 -8.31 22.46
C PHE A 794 -3.90 -8.55 23.67
N ILE A 795 -3.64 -9.61 24.43
CA ILE A 795 -4.35 -9.89 25.69
C ILE A 795 -3.96 -8.86 26.76
N GLU A 796 -2.67 -8.59 26.94
CA GLU A 796 -2.14 -7.57 27.86
C GLU A 796 -2.72 -6.19 27.56
N ALA A 797 -2.80 -5.83 26.29
CA ALA A 797 -3.36 -4.56 25.84
C ALA A 797 -4.90 -4.49 25.86
N ASP A 798 -5.60 -5.58 26.20
CA ASP A 798 -7.06 -5.74 26.08
C ASP A 798 -7.55 -5.45 24.64
N GLU A 799 -6.77 -5.91 23.64
CA GLU A 799 -7.09 -5.83 22.22
C GLU A 799 -7.32 -7.22 21.57
N HIS A 800 -7.38 -8.25 22.38
CA HIS A 800 -7.73 -9.60 21.93
C HIS A 800 -9.11 -9.63 21.24
N LEU A 801 -10.10 -8.88 21.75
CA LEU A 801 -11.33 -8.50 21.05
C LEU A 801 -11.30 -7.01 20.73
N VAL A 802 -11.99 -6.62 19.70
CA VAL A 802 -12.16 -5.19 19.37
C VAL A 802 -12.79 -4.45 20.53
N ARG A 803 -12.27 -3.26 20.80
CA ARG A 803 -12.85 -2.29 21.74
C ARG A 803 -12.54 -0.87 21.28
N TYR A 804 -13.30 0.07 21.76
CA TYR A 804 -12.93 1.47 21.63
C TYR A 804 -11.81 1.82 22.60
N LYS A 805 -10.78 2.48 22.08
CA LYS A 805 -9.74 3.13 22.85
C LYS A 805 -9.71 4.62 22.52
N GLN A 806 -9.52 5.43 23.55
CA GLN A 806 -9.32 6.86 23.34
C GLN A 806 -8.10 7.07 22.42
N PRO A 807 -8.21 7.92 21.40
CA PRO A 807 -7.06 8.24 20.55
C PRO A 807 -5.89 8.78 21.37
N PRO A 808 -4.66 8.36 21.07
CA PRO A 808 -3.49 8.85 21.78
C PRO A 808 -3.27 10.36 21.52
N TYR A 809 -2.50 10.98 22.38
CA TYR A 809 -1.97 12.33 22.16
C TYR A 809 -0.66 12.20 21.37
N ILE A 810 -0.72 12.53 20.08
CA ILE A 810 0.44 12.54 19.17
C ILE A 810 0.87 13.98 18.96
N GLY A 811 2.09 14.34 19.39
CA GLY A 811 2.60 15.71 19.33
C GLY A 811 2.12 16.61 20.50
N GLY A 812 1.67 16.01 21.62
CA GLY A 812 1.25 16.71 22.83
C GLY A 812 -0.25 16.90 22.98
N HIS A 813 -0.66 17.57 24.07
CA HIS A 813 -2.06 17.78 24.47
C HIS A 813 -2.65 19.05 23.81
N GLN A 814 -2.70 19.07 22.46
CA GLN A 814 -3.26 20.19 21.72
C GLN A 814 -4.77 20.01 21.46
N PRO A 815 -5.55 21.12 21.33
CA PRO A 815 -7.02 21.06 21.32
C PRO A 815 -7.63 20.59 20.01
N MET A 816 -6.88 20.60 18.91
CA MET A 816 -7.37 20.24 17.57
C MET A 816 -6.63 19.02 17.03
N ARG A 817 -7.19 18.43 16.00
CA ARG A 817 -6.59 17.30 15.28
C ARG A 817 -6.32 17.66 13.83
N LEU A 818 -5.10 17.34 13.36
CA LEU A 818 -4.72 17.44 11.95
C LEU A 818 -5.16 16.18 11.22
N THR A 819 -5.84 16.38 10.11
CA THR A 819 -6.12 15.28 9.15
C THR A 819 -5.64 15.65 7.76
N SER A 820 -5.34 14.64 6.98
CA SER A 820 -4.82 14.78 5.64
C SER A 820 -5.46 13.76 4.70
N GLY A 821 -5.44 14.02 3.41
CA GLY A 821 -6.00 13.14 2.39
C GLY A 821 -5.50 13.49 1.00
N HIS A 822 -5.95 12.74 -0.01
CA HIS A 822 -5.61 13.00 -1.40
C HIS A 822 -6.22 14.30 -1.89
N LEU A 823 -5.46 15.06 -2.68
CA LEU A 823 -5.94 16.24 -3.37
C LEU A 823 -6.63 15.84 -4.68
N ARG A 824 -7.68 16.57 -5.05
CA ARG A 824 -8.43 16.35 -6.30
C ARG A 824 -7.59 16.59 -7.56
N TRP A 825 -6.62 17.51 -7.51
CA TRP A 825 -5.91 18.07 -8.67
C TRP A 825 -4.50 17.54 -8.89
N SER A 826 -4.07 16.58 -8.09
CA SER A 826 -2.78 15.88 -8.22
C SER A 826 -2.87 14.50 -7.61
N ILE A 827 -1.92 13.63 -7.93
CA ILE A 827 -1.74 12.35 -7.26
C ILE A 827 -0.38 12.35 -6.57
N HIS A 828 -0.37 12.26 -5.25
CA HIS A 828 0.84 12.49 -4.44
C HIS A 828 1.56 13.76 -4.93
N SER A 829 2.85 13.73 -5.15
CA SER A 829 3.59 14.86 -5.71
C SER A 829 3.67 14.89 -7.26
N ASN A 830 2.95 14.01 -7.96
CA ASN A 830 2.85 14.11 -9.41
C ASN A 830 1.90 15.23 -9.82
N TRP A 831 2.25 15.99 -10.84
CA TRP A 831 1.50 17.09 -11.42
C TRP A 831 1.22 18.27 -10.47
N VAL A 832 2.01 18.38 -9.38
CA VAL A 832 1.80 19.44 -8.37
C VAL A 832 2.13 20.83 -8.88
N THR A 833 2.98 20.90 -9.91
CA THR A 833 3.51 22.14 -10.50
C THR A 833 2.91 22.45 -11.88
N ALA A 834 1.88 21.73 -12.31
CA ALA A 834 1.19 22.03 -13.56
C ALA A 834 0.60 23.46 -13.52
N GLU A 835 1.20 24.38 -14.30
CA GLU A 835 0.96 25.83 -14.20
C GLU A 835 -0.51 26.21 -14.41
N GLU A 836 -1.16 25.65 -15.42
CA GLU A 836 -2.56 25.91 -15.73
C GLU A 836 -3.47 25.44 -14.58
N MET A 837 -3.12 24.31 -13.97
CA MET A 837 -3.89 23.77 -12.85
C MET A 837 -3.69 24.59 -11.58
N LEU A 838 -2.47 25.06 -11.33
CA LEU A 838 -2.19 25.98 -10.21
C LEU A 838 -2.98 27.29 -10.37
N LYS A 839 -3.01 27.87 -11.57
CA LYS A 839 -3.72 29.13 -11.84
C LYS A 839 -5.25 28.98 -11.79
N LEU A 840 -5.81 27.87 -12.27
CA LEU A 840 -7.26 27.74 -12.48
C LEU A 840 -7.98 27.07 -11.31
N HIS A 841 -7.34 26.12 -10.61
CA HIS A 841 -8.06 25.24 -9.70
C HIS A 841 -7.34 24.97 -8.38
N ARG A 842 -6.02 24.81 -8.42
CA ARG A 842 -5.28 24.31 -7.28
C ARG A 842 -4.86 25.42 -6.31
N GLY A 843 -4.45 26.55 -6.85
CA GLY A 843 -3.94 27.69 -6.08
C GLY A 843 -2.63 27.35 -5.37
N GLU A 844 -2.65 27.48 -4.04
CA GLU A 844 -1.55 27.27 -3.12
C GLU A 844 -1.96 26.27 -2.01
N PRO A 845 -1.07 25.83 -1.13
CA PRO A 845 -1.43 25.05 0.04
C PRO A 845 -2.42 25.80 0.93
N PHE A 846 -3.53 25.14 1.30
CA PHE A 846 -4.54 25.64 2.23
C PHE A 846 -4.79 24.63 3.33
N ALA A 847 -5.05 25.16 4.55
CA ALA A 847 -5.64 24.41 5.65
C ALA A 847 -7.11 24.81 5.82
N PHE A 848 -8.00 23.83 5.76
CA PHE A 848 -9.44 24.03 5.94
C PHE A 848 -9.77 24.06 7.42
N ILE A 849 -10.45 25.13 7.87
CA ILE A 849 -10.76 25.43 9.27
C ILE A 849 -12.25 25.75 9.38
N ASN A 850 -12.86 25.30 10.47
CA ASN A 850 -14.23 25.70 10.79
C ASN A 850 -14.32 27.21 11.01
N SER A 851 -15.30 27.85 10.38
CA SER A 851 -15.46 29.32 10.38
C SER A 851 -15.64 29.89 11.77
N ALA A 852 -16.38 29.22 12.66
CA ALA A 852 -16.57 29.69 14.04
C ALA A 852 -15.27 29.66 14.84
N VAL A 853 -14.46 28.62 14.68
CA VAL A 853 -13.13 28.51 15.34
C VAL A 853 -12.19 29.59 14.82
N ALA A 854 -12.16 29.80 13.52
CA ALA A 854 -11.32 30.84 12.91
C ALA A 854 -11.71 32.23 13.42
N SER A 855 -13.01 32.55 13.44
CA SER A 855 -13.53 33.82 13.96
C SER A 855 -13.17 34.05 15.44
N GLY A 856 -13.31 33.02 16.28
CA GLY A 856 -12.94 33.09 17.72
C GLY A 856 -11.44 33.34 17.97
N ARG A 857 -10.59 33.06 16.94
CA ARG A 857 -9.14 33.29 16.98
C ARG A 857 -8.66 34.48 16.15
N GLY A 858 -9.59 35.31 15.63
CA GLY A 858 -9.30 36.45 14.78
C GLY A 858 -8.66 36.12 13.44
N ILE A 859 -8.92 34.92 12.92
CA ILE A 859 -8.41 34.45 11.64
C ILE A 859 -9.48 34.69 10.56
N ALA A 860 -9.12 35.43 9.51
CA ALA A 860 -9.94 35.62 8.32
C ALA A 860 -9.60 34.60 7.23
N ASP A 861 -10.51 34.46 6.23
CA ASP A 861 -10.23 33.63 5.05
C ASP A 861 -8.99 34.15 4.33
N HIS A 862 -8.11 33.25 3.91
CA HIS A 862 -6.80 33.52 3.31
C HIS A 862 -5.73 34.17 4.23
N ASP A 863 -5.96 34.35 5.51
CA ASP A 863 -4.89 34.70 6.43
C ASP A 863 -3.82 33.61 6.48
N TYR A 864 -2.56 33.97 6.69
CA TYR A 864 -1.56 33.00 7.09
C TYR A 864 -1.77 32.62 8.57
N ILE A 865 -1.69 31.32 8.80
CA ILE A 865 -1.73 30.73 10.12
C ILE A 865 -0.46 29.94 10.39
N ARG A 866 -0.03 29.93 11.62
CA ARG A 866 0.94 28.97 12.14
C ARG A 866 0.17 27.80 12.74
N VAL A 867 0.46 26.61 12.27
CA VAL A 867 -0.03 25.33 12.83
C VAL A 867 1.13 24.72 13.60
N PHE A 868 0.91 24.29 14.83
CA PHE A 868 2.01 23.84 15.69
C PHE A 868 1.57 22.78 16.70
N ASN A 869 2.55 22.08 17.22
CA ASN A 869 2.46 21.16 18.35
C ASN A 869 3.82 21.10 19.07
N ASP A 870 3.98 20.19 20.04
CA ASP A 870 5.22 20.05 20.81
C ASP A 870 6.41 19.49 20.01
N TYR A 871 6.16 18.97 18.80
CA TYR A 871 7.20 18.42 17.92
C TYR A 871 7.67 19.41 16.85
N GLY A 872 6.75 20.19 16.27
CA GLY A 872 7.09 21.08 15.18
C GLY A 872 6.01 22.11 14.83
N ASN A 873 6.24 22.83 13.75
CA ASN A 873 5.25 23.79 13.23
C ASN A 873 5.45 24.02 11.72
N PHE A 874 4.40 24.52 11.07
CA PHE A 874 4.47 25.01 9.69
C PHE A 874 3.51 26.20 9.51
N MET A 875 3.67 26.94 8.41
CA MET A 875 2.79 28.04 8.04
C MET A 875 2.03 27.72 6.76
N VAL A 876 0.75 28.10 6.73
CA VAL A 876 -0.13 27.85 5.60
C VAL A 876 -1.26 28.86 5.56
N ARG A 877 -1.92 29.09 4.42
CA ARG A 877 -3.12 29.90 4.36
C ARG A 877 -4.35 29.16 4.91
N ALA A 878 -5.17 29.89 5.61
CA ALA A 878 -6.46 29.41 6.09
C ALA A 878 -7.51 29.42 4.96
N LYS A 879 -8.34 28.39 4.92
CA LYS A 879 -9.55 28.31 4.11
C LYS A 879 -10.74 28.02 4.99
N LEU A 880 -11.64 28.97 5.13
CA LEU A 880 -12.78 28.85 6.06
C LEU A 880 -13.90 28.00 5.43
N THR A 881 -14.49 27.11 6.24
CA THR A 881 -15.58 26.23 5.80
C THR A 881 -16.37 25.67 6.98
N GLU A 882 -17.67 25.40 6.75
CA GLU A 882 -18.54 24.68 7.70
C GLU A 882 -18.46 23.15 7.53
N CYS A 883 -17.69 22.65 6.55
CA CYS A 883 -17.61 21.22 6.25
C CYS A 883 -16.64 20.46 7.15
N VAL A 884 -15.83 21.15 7.96
CA VAL A 884 -14.90 20.56 8.93
C VAL A 884 -15.37 20.82 10.35
N ARG A 885 -15.02 19.92 11.24
CA ARG A 885 -15.39 20.01 12.65
C ARG A 885 -14.66 21.16 13.35
N PRO A 886 -15.19 21.69 14.46
CA PRO A 886 -14.52 22.72 15.25
C PRO A 886 -13.16 22.28 15.83
N ASP A 887 -12.99 20.98 16.10
CA ASP A 887 -11.77 20.37 16.63
C ASP A 887 -10.84 19.78 15.55
N GLN A 888 -11.06 20.17 14.27
CA GLN A 888 -10.35 19.63 13.12
C GLN A 888 -9.68 20.73 12.29
N LEU A 889 -8.50 20.39 11.76
CA LEU A 889 -7.87 21.08 10.64
C LEU A 889 -7.59 20.05 9.54
N VAL A 890 -8.07 20.32 8.32
CA VAL A 890 -7.85 19.45 7.17
C VAL A 890 -6.84 20.08 6.23
N ILE A 891 -5.78 19.36 5.88
CA ILE A 891 -4.83 19.74 4.86
C ILE A 891 -4.66 18.60 3.85
N TYR A 892 -4.95 18.87 2.59
CA TYR A 892 -4.71 17.87 1.55
C TYR A 892 -3.22 17.79 1.24
N HIS A 893 -2.68 16.56 1.19
CA HIS A 893 -1.28 16.32 0.90
C HIS A 893 -0.93 16.55 -0.58
N ALA A 894 0.30 16.30 -0.96
CA ALA A 894 0.81 16.39 -2.32
C ALA A 894 1.33 17.77 -2.75
N TRP A 895 1.56 18.65 -1.84
CA TRP A 895 2.32 19.87 -2.08
C TRP A 895 3.81 19.61 -1.82
N GLU A 896 4.67 20.19 -2.64
CA GLU A 896 6.11 20.16 -2.40
C GLU A 896 6.49 21.09 -1.24
N PRO A 897 7.52 20.77 -0.44
CA PRO A 897 8.03 21.67 0.60
C PRO A 897 8.30 23.10 0.12
N TYR A 898 8.87 23.29 -1.08
CA TYR A 898 9.13 24.62 -1.62
C TYR A 898 7.87 25.45 -1.96
N GLN A 899 6.68 24.86 -1.88
CA GLN A 899 5.40 25.57 -2.03
C GLN A 899 4.87 26.14 -0.70
N TYR A 900 5.52 25.78 0.42
CA TYR A 900 5.20 26.33 1.75
C TYR A 900 6.18 27.43 2.15
N PRO A 901 5.76 28.38 3.01
CA PRO A 901 6.69 29.28 3.64
C PRO A 901 7.84 28.54 4.34
N ASN A 902 9.06 29.04 4.19
CA ASN A 902 10.26 28.47 4.79
C ASN A 902 10.54 26.99 4.42
N TRP A 903 9.96 26.49 3.32
CA TRP A 903 10.09 25.09 2.88
C TRP A 903 9.66 24.05 3.92
N MET A 904 8.79 24.46 4.85
CA MET A 904 8.31 23.57 5.91
C MET A 904 6.86 23.15 5.64
N PRO A 905 6.62 21.93 5.14
CA PRO A 905 5.29 21.39 4.93
C PRO A 905 4.69 20.85 6.23
N TYR A 906 3.43 20.49 6.20
CA TYR A 906 2.72 19.90 7.35
C TYR A 906 3.39 18.63 7.91
N ASP A 907 4.10 17.88 7.08
CA ASP A 907 4.84 16.66 7.50
C ASP A 907 5.88 16.98 8.59
N GLY A 908 6.40 18.22 8.64
CA GLY A 908 7.40 18.65 9.60
C GLY A 908 6.92 18.71 11.07
N LEU A 909 5.61 18.64 11.32
CA LEU A 909 5.06 18.56 12.67
C LEU A 909 4.53 17.15 13.04
N LEU A 910 4.71 16.16 12.15
CA LEU A 910 4.23 14.80 12.36
C LEU A 910 5.32 13.93 13.01
N PRO A 911 5.18 13.49 14.27
CA PRO A 911 6.11 12.55 14.88
C PRO A 911 6.04 11.15 14.26
N GLY A 912 4.94 10.84 13.59
CA GLY A 912 4.71 9.60 12.84
C GLY A 912 4.95 8.34 13.67
N PRO A 913 4.33 8.16 14.86
CA PRO A 913 4.54 6.97 15.68
C PRO A 913 4.01 5.72 14.98
N VAL A 914 4.52 4.57 15.38
CA VAL A 914 3.98 3.27 15.01
C VAL A 914 3.31 2.64 16.23
N LYS A 915 2.31 1.79 16.01
CA LYS A 915 1.68 1.06 17.11
C LYS A 915 2.60 -0.08 17.57
N GLY A 916 2.95 -0.11 18.85
CA GLY A 916 3.88 -1.10 19.41
C GLY A 916 3.42 -2.55 19.20
N LEU A 917 2.11 -2.83 19.28
CA LEU A 917 1.54 -4.16 19.04
C LEU A 917 1.81 -4.70 17.62
N HIS A 918 2.09 -3.81 16.67
CA HIS A 918 2.42 -4.22 15.30
C HIS A 918 3.81 -4.85 15.15
N PHE A 919 4.63 -4.85 16.20
CA PHE A 919 5.88 -5.62 16.28
C PHE A 919 5.67 -7.03 16.84
N ALA A 920 4.45 -7.42 17.21
CA ALA A 920 4.14 -8.77 17.67
C ALA A 920 4.55 -9.81 16.61
N GLY A 921 5.18 -10.90 17.07
CA GLY A 921 5.70 -11.93 16.18
C GLY A 921 5.80 -13.28 16.89
N GLY A 922 6.56 -14.20 16.31
CA GLY A 922 6.92 -15.49 16.93
C GLY A 922 5.80 -16.53 17.03
N TYR A 923 4.59 -16.21 16.58
CA TYR A 923 3.42 -17.05 16.76
C TYR A 923 2.48 -16.98 15.56
N ARG A 924 2.26 -18.09 14.87
CA ARG A 924 1.29 -18.22 13.77
C ARG A 924 1.40 -17.11 12.74
N HIS A 925 0.27 -16.61 12.23
CA HIS A 925 0.25 -15.54 11.26
C HIS A 925 0.83 -14.22 11.79
N TYR A 926 0.92 -14.00 13.08
CA TYR A 926 1.61 -12.82 13.66
C TYR A 926 3.09 -12.73 13.27
N GLN A 927 3.75 -13.85 12.99
CA GLN A 927 5.14 -13.89 12.53
C GLN A 927 5.39 -13.12 11.24
N TYR A 928 4.34 -12.86 10.47
CA TYR A 928 4.43 -12.21 9.16
C TYR A 928 4.09 -10.73 9.18
N MET A 929 3.67 -10.19 10.32
CA MET A 929 3.20 -8.80 10.39
C MET A 929 4.27 -7.83 9.90
N LEU A 930 5.51 -8.03 10.28
CA LEU A 930 6.64 -7.19 9.86
C LEU A 930 6.93 -7.28 8.38
N TRP A 931 6.72 -8.42 7.77
CA TRP A 931 6.99 -8.62 6.35
C TRP A 931 5.84 -8.14 5.48
N ASN A 932 4.60 -8.47 5.85
CA ASN A 932 3.43 -8.15 5.03
C ASN A 932 3.02 -6.68 5.12
N TRP A 933 3.40 -5.98 6.15
CA TRP A 933 2.94 -4.61 6.38
C TRP A 933 3.78 -3.91 7.44
N SER A 934 5.03 -4.00 7.40
CA SER A 934 5.93 -3.31 8.31
C SER A 934 5.24 -2.14 9.05
N PRO A 935 5.35 -2.02 10.37
CA PRO A 935 4.63 -1.00 11.12
C PRO A 935 4.73 0.36 10.45
N ALA A 936 3.61 0.94 10.12
CA ALA A 936 3.53 2.18 9.37
C ALA A 936 3.36 3.37 10.29
N GLN A 937 3.81 4.53 9.84
CA GLN A 937 3.60 5.77 10.57
C GLN A 937 2.12 6.19 10.54
N GLU A 938 1.51 6.30 11.70
CA GLU A 938 0.08 6.51 11.90
C GLU A 938 -0.16 7.93 12.44
N ASP A 939 -0.63 8.83 11.60
CA ASP A 939 -0.62 10.25 11.87
C ASP A 939 -1.91 11.01 11.53
N ARG A 940 -2.98 10.30 11.18
CA ARG A 940 -4.20 10.95 10.71
C ARG A 940 -4.99 11.74 11.77
N HIS A 941 -4.52 11.77 13.01
CA HIS A 941 -5.12 12.54 14.10
C HIS A 941 -4.07 13.16 15.02
N THR A 942 -2.94 13.59 14.47
CA THR A 942 -1.91 14.32 15.23
C THR A 942 -2.52 15.55 15.90
N SER A 943 -2.19 15.75 17.19
CA SER A 943 -2.65 16.90 17.98
C SER A 943 -1.98 18.16 17.51
N ILE A 944 -2.75 19.25 17.37
CA ILE A 944 -2.27 20.54 16.91
C ILE A 944 -3.02 21.70 17.58
N ASP A 945 -2.43 22.88 17.52
CA ASP A 945 -3.12 24.15 17.71
C ASP A 945 -2.78 25.13 16.57
N ILE A 946 -3.54 26.21 16.46
CA ILE A 946 -3.39 27.22 15.40
C ILE A 946 -3.41 28.62 15.97
N GLU A 947 -2.64 29.51 15.35
CA GLU A 947 -2.67 30.95 15.63
C GLU A 947 -2.54 31.74 14.32
N LYS A 948 -3.04 32.99 14.30
CA LYS A 948 -2.81 33.90 13.18
C LYS A 948 -1.32 34.22 13.09
N ALA A 949 -0.73 34.06 11.91
CA ALA A 949 0.67 34.35 11.67
C ALA A 949 0.85 35.72 10.99
N ALA A 950 1.79 36.50 11.49
CA ALA A 950 2.24 37.71 10.81
C ALA A 950 3.29 37.36 9.74
N PHE A 951 2.84 36.86 8.62
CA PHE A 951 3.70 36.56 7.47
C PHE A 951 3.33 37.52 6.33
N GLN A 952 4.29 38.35 5.94
CA GLN A 952 4.22 39.15 4.70
C GLN A 952 4.99 38.37 3.65
N GLY A 953 4.27 37.73 2.72
CA GLY A 953 4.81 36.88 1.66
C GLY A 953 5.70 37.65 0.66
#